data_9a7dbd5896e99b93835a6719d325610b
#
_entry.id   9a7dbd5896e99b93835a6719d325610b
#
_cell.length_a   1.000
_cell.length_b   1.000
_cell.length_c   1.000
_cell.angle_alpha   90.00
_cell.angle_beta   90.00
_cell.angle_gamma   90.00
#
_symmetry.space_group_name_H-M   'P 1'
#
loop_
_entity.id
_entity.type
_entity.pdbx_description
1 polymer ?
#
loop_
_entity_poly.entity_id
_entity_poly.type
_entity_poly.pdbx_seq_one_letter_code
_entity_poly.pdbx_strand_id
1 'polypeptide(L)'
;METIGSSSYLVWEDLTVTLTTGSSNTGKKKKWLVNGLSGFAESGRIMAVMGPSGSGKSTFLDALAGRLSPQAAMAGKILLLRGSEQMTRSSSLISCRDVSCVTQEDVFLGTLTVKETLYFGARLRLPELAKTELHELANETMAKMGLEECADSTIGNWHLRGISSGERRRLSIAVAILAQPQVLCLDEATTGLDSAASSFVVQALRNVARDGKIVVCSVHQPTNDVFRLFDDLLLISAGEVVYFGESHGAVKFFADSGFPCPIRRNPPDHFLRCIAPEFDQVLAALKQTQRLNFAEHSAADCLLNGTTAETRATLVNKYKSSIFADTARKRIQELELLLTEKHDDNSSQSSSEVVPVKKREIGKKQCHQWWNQFCTLTHRSSLHMCRDLGYYWLRIVFFIMVALSTGTLEFDIGTSSAAVIARSKVDGFLYGIMISLSIGGLPFFLDEIKALHGERHGGHYGEAVYVLSNFLSSLPFTIFISFSSGSILYSMVKFHPGFSHLLYFCINLFFSISVSEACVFVTASLISNPLPAMGAAIGVTVLNLMASMVIRPLPDTPKIFWRYPLSYISYAAWGTQGNLKNDMMRLEFDSEIPGRPKITGESILKNTYGMNLTYSKWLDVSALFCLLLAYRVLLVFTLHYKQRISTPLQRIYPRRGLKPTKIPQA
;
A
#
# COMPACT_ATOMS: atom_id res chain seq x y z
N MET A 1 5.39 9.44 -46.43
CA MET A 1 6.38 9.94 -45.46
C MET A 1 5.75 11.04 -44.61
N GLU A 2 4.59 10.73 -43.99
CA GLU A 2 3.84 11.70 -43.19
C GLU A 2 4.07 11.44 -41.68
N THR A 3 4.51 12.51 -41.00
CA THR A 3 4.43 12.76 -39.53
C THR A 3 5.10 11.80 -38.54
N ILE A 4 6.29 11.28 -38.80
CA ILE A 4 7.12 10.60 -37.79
C ILE A 4 7.72 11.58 -36.76
N GLY A 5 7.62 12.89 -36.99
CA GLY A 5 8.31 13.93 -36.19
C GLY A 5 7.69 14.30 -34.85
N SER A 6 6.43 13.94 -34.55
CA SER A 6 5.74 14.39 -33.31
C SER A 6 5.23 13.27 -32.41
N SER A 7 5.20 12.02 -32.86
CA SER A 7 4.67 10.89 -32.08
C SER A 7 5.72 10.30 -31.13
N SER A 8 5.29 9.95 -29.91
CA SER A 8 6.10 9.23 -28.94
C SER A 8 5.82 7.73 -29.03
N TYR A 9 6.84 6.90 -28.81
CA TYR A 9 6.73 5.44 -28.89
C TYR A 9 7.32 4.80 -27.65
N LEU A 10 6.64 3.79 -27.13
CA LEU A 10 7.18 2.86 -26.13
C LEU A 10 7.50 1.55 -26.85
N VAL A 11 8.75 1.13 -26.87
CA VAL A 11 9.21 -0.08 -27.56
C VAL A 11 9.76 -1.05 -26.52
N TRP A 12 9.43 -2.32 -26.64
CA TRP A 12 10.03 -3.40 -25.87
C TRP A 12 10.47 -4.53 -26.78
N GLU A 13 11.68 -5.07 -26.51
CA GLU A 13 12.31 -6.11 -27.32
C GLU A 13 12.80 -7.24 -26.42
N ASP A 14 12.44 -8.49 -26.77
CA ASP A 14 12.81 -9.73 -26.06
C ASP A 14 12.57 -9.67 -24.54
N LEU A 15 11.49 -8.98 -24.14
CA LEU A 15 11.19 -8.80 -22.74
C LEU A 15 10.89 -10.14 -22.07
N THR A 16 11.74 -10.49 -21.12
CA THR A 16 11.66 -11.75 -20.40
C THR A 16 11.69 -11.48 -18.91
N VAL A 17 10.72 -12.04 -18.17
CA VAL A 17 10.65 -11.91 -16.72
C VAL A 17 10.62 -13.28 -16.08
N THR A 18 11.59 -13.56 -15.20
CA THR A 18 11.72 -14.82 -14.47
C THR A 18 11.61 -14.60 -12.97
N LEU A 19 10.90 -15.48 -12.29
CA LEU A 19 10.83 -15.53 -10.83
C LEU A 19 11.70 -16.68 -10.32
N THR A 20 12.61 -16.38 -9.39
CA THR A 20 13.44 -17.40 -8.75
C THR A 20 12.70 -17.95 -7.53
N THR A 21 12.15 -19.16 -7.61
CA THR A 21 11.50 -19.88 -6.51
C THR A 21 12.37 -21.04 -6.04
N GLY A 22 12.73 -21.07 -4.76
CA GLY A 22 13.44 -22.24 -4.18
C GLY A 22 14.17 -21.90 -2.88
N SER A 23 14.07 -22.82 -1.90
CA SER A 23 14.91 -22.88 -0.70
C SER A 23 16.25 -23.52 -1.06
N SER A 24 17.31 -23.17 -0.31
CA SER A 24 18.71 -23.55 -0.57
C SER A 24 19.02 -25.06 -0.69
N ASN A 25 18.09 -25.95 -0.40
CA ASN A 25 18.33 -27.42 -0.40
C ASN A 25 17.73 -28.20 -1.58
N THR A 26 16.92 -27.58 -2.46
CA THR A 26 16.27 -28.29 -3.59
C THR A 26 16.38 -27.57 -4.92
N GLY A 27 17.54 -27.03 -5.28
CA GLY A 27 17.78 -26.43 -6.59
C GLY A 27 16.85 -25.23 -6.89
N LYS A 28 17.41 -24.09 -7.28
CA LYS A 28 16.65 -22.89 -7.69
C LYS A 28 15.85 -23.20 -8.95
N LYS A 29 14.52 -23.42 -8.84
CA LYS A 29 13.63 -23.50 -10.01
C LYS A 29 13.32 -22.07 -10.50
N LYS A 30 13.68 -21.76 -11.74
CA LYS A 30 13.26 -20.55 -12.45
C LYS A 30 11.88 -20.78 -13.03
N LYS A 31 10.91 -19.93 -12.69
CA LYS A 31 9.59 -19.90 -13.32
C LYS A 31 9.54 -18.69 -14.27
N TRP A 32 9.30 -18.96 -15.53
CA TRP A 32 9.08 -17.94 -16.55
C TRP A 32 7.68 -17.33 -16.35
N LEU A 33 7.59 -16.03 -16.21
CA LEU A 33 6.33 -15.29 -16.13
C LEU A 33 5.99 -14.63 -17.46
N VAL A 34 7.03 -14.12 -18.14
CA VAL A 34 6.98 -13.52 -19.47
C VAL A 34 8.19 -14.03 -20.23
N ASN A 35 8.04 -14.41 -21.50
CA ASN A 35 9.07 -15.06 -22.30
C ASN A 35 9.18 -14.46 -23.69
N GLY A 36 10.15 -13.58 -23.91
CA GLY A 36 10.49 -13.03 -25.21
C GLY A 36 9.39 -12.18 -25.85
N LEU A 37 8.70 -11.32 -25.07
CA LEU A 37 7.71 -10.42 -25.64
C LEU A 37 8.40 -9.26 -26.36
N SER A 38 8.03 -9.02 -27.62
CA SER A 38 8.47 -7.87 -28.42
C SER A 38 7.27 -7.13 -29.01
N GLY A 39 7.32 -5.81 -29.02
CA GLY A 39 6.23 -4.97 -29.52
C GLY A 39 6.48 -3.48 -29.27
N PHE A 40 5.52 -2.67 -29.61
CA PHE A 40 5.55 -1.22 -29.42
C PHE A 40 4.15 -0.67 -29.11
N ALA A 41 4.09 0.50 -28.47
CA ALA A 41 2.87 1.27 -28.30
C ALA A 41 3.14 2.72 -28.74
N GLU A 42 2.16 3.32 -29.42
CA GLU A 42 2.27 4.64 -30.03
C GLU A 42 1.39 5.65 -29.27
N SER A 43 1.85 6.91 -29.19
CA SER A 43 1.02 8.00 -28.66
C SER A 43 -0.19 8.25 -29.57
N GLY A 44 -1.31 8.60 -28.97
CA GLY A 44 -2.58 8.77 -29.70
C GLY A 44 -3.40 7.49 -29.84
N ARG A 45 -2.84 6.32 -29.52
CA ARG A 45 -3.48 5.01 -29.62
C ARG A 45 -3.64 4.36 -28.24
N ILE A 46 -4.69 3.57 -28.08
CA ILE A 46 -4.94 2.80 -26.89
C ILE A 46 -4.72 1.31 -27.15
N MET A 47 -3.86 0.68 -26.37
CA MET A 47 -3.53 -0.74 -26.48
C MET A 47 -4.22 -1.57 -25.41
N ALA A 48 -4.93 -2.62 -25.78
CA ALA A 48 -5.46 -3.64 -24.91
C ALA A 48 -4.45 -4.79 -24.72
N VAL A 49 -4.18 -5.18 -23.48
CA VAL A 49 -3.44 -6.40 -23.14
C VAL A 49 -4.42 -7.44 -22.61
N MET A 50 -4.62 -8.52 -23.35
CA MET A 50 -5.57 -9.56 -23.02
C MET A 50 -4.90 -10.92 -22.83
N GLY A 51 -5.58 -11.83 -22.15
CA GLY A 51 -5.12 -13.20 -21.93
C GLY A 51 -5.76 -13.82 -20.70
N PRO A 52 -5.68 -15.15 -20.53
CA PRO A 52 -6.22 -15.85 -19.35
C PRO A 52 -5.58 -15.40 -18.05
N SER A 53 -6.19 -15.76 -16.91
CA SER A 53 -5.60 -15.52 -15.58
C SER A 53 -4.23 -16.19 -15.47
N GLY A 54 -3.24 -15.45 -14.92
CA GLY A 54 -1.87 -15.95 -14.79
C GLY A 54 -1.06 -15.99 -16.09
N SER A 55 -1.53 -15.41 -17.22
CA SER A 55 -0.80 -15.37 -18.49
C SER A 55 0.41 -14.43 -18.51
N GLY A 56 0.55 -13.56 -17.48
CA GLY A 56 1.68 -12.61 -17.38
C GLY A 56 1.32 -11.14 -17.65
N LYS A 57 0.03 -10.76 -17.83
CA LYS A 57 -0.42 -9.38 -18.11
C LYS A 57 0.08 -8.36 -17.10
N SER A 58 -0.24 -8.55 -15.82
CA SER A 58 0.18 -7.63 -14.74
C SER A 58 1.71 -7.59 -14.61
N THR A 59 2.38 -8.74 -14.79
CA THR A 59 3.85 -8.80 -14.78
C THR A 59 4.45 -8.02 -15.96
N PHE A 60 3.82 -8.05 -17.13
CA PHE A 60 4.24 -7.27 -18.28
C PHE A 60 4.07 -5.77 -18.03
N LEU A 61 2.91 -5.34 -17.49
CA LEU A 61 2.68 -3.93 -17.13
C LEU A 61 3.64 -3.44 -16.04
N ASP A 62 3.91 -4.28 -15.02
CA ASP A 62 4.90 -3.97 -13.98
C ASP A 62 6.33 -3.87 -14.54
N ALA A 63 6.66 -4.69 -15.54
CA ALA A 63 7.95 -4.61 -16.23
C ALA A 63 8.09 -3.30 -17.02
N LEU A 64 7.05 -2.90 -17.77
CA LEU A 64 7.03 -1.62 -18.49
C LEU A 64 7.17 -0.42 -17.54
N ALA A 65 6.60 -0.54 -16.34
CA ALA A 65 6.63 0.49 -15.31
C ALA A 65 7.90 0.49 -14.43
N GLY A 66 8.79 -0.50 -14.60
CA GLY A 66 9.94 -0.67 -13.72
C GLY A 66 9.58 -1.05 -12.27
N ARG A 67 8.41 -1.68 -12.04
CA ARG A 67 7.85 -2.00 -10.71
C ARG A 67 7.96 -3.48 -10.34
N LEU A 68 8.79 -4.23 -11.01
CA LEU A 68 8.98 -5.64 -10.74
C LEU A 68 9.44 -5.90 -9.30
N SER A 69 8.96 -6.99 -8.72
CA SER A 69 9.39 -7.38 -7.38
C SER A 69 10.91 -7.67 -7.36
N PRO A 70 11.62 -7.45 -6.23
CA PRO A 70 13.06 -7.71 -6.12
C PRO A 70 13.49 -9.16 -6.39
N GLN A 71 12.53 -10.09 -6.45
CA GLN A 71 12.76 -11.51 -6.74
C GLN A 71 12.61 -11.86 -8.22
N ALA A 72 12.04 -10.94 -9.00
CA ALA A 72 11.91 -11.09 -10.43
C ALA A 72 13.15 -10.54 -11.12
N ALA A 73 13.73 -11.33 -12.02
CA ALA A 73 14.80 -10.88 -12.90
C ALA A 73 14.20 -10.56 -14.27
N MET A 74 14.54 -9.40 -14.80
CA MET A 74 14.12 -8.94 -16.12
C MET A 74 15.31 -8.99 -17.08
N ALA A 75 15.07 -9.44 -18.30
CA ALA A 75 15.98 -9.36 -19.44
C ALA A 75 15.21 -8.79 -20.64
N GLY A 76 15.93 -8.25 -21.61
CA GLY A 76 15.36 -7.53 -22.76
C GLY A 76 15.53 -6.03 -22.62
N LYS A 77 15.02 -5.28 -23.60
CA LYS A 77 15.14 -3.82 -23.68
C LYS A 77 13.75 -3.17 -23.61
N ILE A 78 13.66 -2.03 -22.91
CA ILE A 78 12.48 -1.15 -22.92
C ILE A 78 12.97 0.26 -23.23
N LEU A 79 12.42 0.88 -24.29
CA LEU A 79 12.83 2.18 -24.81
C LEU A 79 11.62 3.09 -24.90
N LEU A 80 11.75 4.33 -24.42
CA LEU A 80 10.75 5.39 -24.60
C LEU A 80 11.32 6.44 -25.54
N LEU A 81 10.71 6.56 -26.72
CA LEU A 81 11.06 7.53 -27.76
C LEU A 81 10.13 8.73 -27.65
N ARG A 82 10.67 9.94 -27.52
CA ARG A 82 9.89 11.19 -27.51
C ARG A 82 10.02 11.90 -28.84
N GLY A 83 8.91 12.40 -29.38
CA GLY A 83 8.79 12.97 -30.74
C GLY A 83 9.54 14.27 -30.98
N SER A 84 10.02 15.00 -29.98
CA SER A 84 10.88 16.18 -30.15
C SER A 84 11.83 16.34 -28.94
N GLU A 85 13.10 16.49 -29.23
CA GLU A 85 14.22 17.06 -28.48
C GLU A 85 14.94 16.28 -27.39
N GLN A 86 14.44 15.25 -26.73
CA GLN A 86 15.28 14.55 -25.75
C GLN A 86 15.04 13.05 -25.71
N MET A 87 15.96 12.32 -26.35
CA MET A 87 16.03 10.87 -26.21
C MET A 87 16.79 10.51 -24.94
N THR A 88 16.08 10.03 -23.94
CA THR A 88 16.74 9.38 -22.80
C THR A 88 16.82 7.88 -23.05
N ARG A 89 18.02 7.42 -23.43
CA ARG A 89 18.38 6.00 -23.44
C ARG A 89 18.42 5.52 -22.00
N SER A 90 17.42 4.80 -21.56
CA SER A 90 17.48 4.09 -20.28
C SER A 90 17.45 2.60 -20.55
N SER A 91 18.61 2.00 -20.61
CA SER A 91 18.77 0.53 -20.69
C SER A 91 18.40 -0.18 -19.38
N SER A 92 17.99 0.56 -18.34
CA SER A 92 17.66 -0.05 -17.05
C SER A 92 16.57 0.63 -16.22
N LEU A 93 16.19 1.89 -16.47
CA LEU A 93 15.19 2.58 -15.63
C LEU A 93 14.48 3.69 -16.41
N ILE A 94 13.30 3.40 -16.95
CA ILE A 94 12.35 4.46 -17.31
C ILE A 94 12.10 5.26 -16.02
N SER A 95 12.23 6.58 -16.06
CA SER A 95 11.99 7.40 -14.88
C SER A 95 10.56 7.19 -14.38
N CYS A 96 10.39 7.02 -13.07
CA CYS A 96 9.06 6.92 -12.44
C CYS A 96 8.17 8.14 -12.74
N ARG A 97 8.73 9.24 -13.27
CA ARG A 97 7.99 10.43 -13.70
C ARG A 97 7.36 10.26 -15.09
N ASP A 98 7.93 9.41 -15.94
CA ASP A 98 7.47 9.23 -17.31
C ASP A 98 6.33 8.19 -17.42
N VAL A 99 6.25 7.26 -16.47
CA VAL A 99 5.25 6.19 -16.46
C VAL A 99 4.42 6.28 -15.19
N SER A 100 3.11 6.38 -15.36
CA SER A 100 2.16 6.24 -14.26
C SER A 100 1.38 4.94 -14.40
N CYS A 101 1.15 4.26 -13.29
CA CYS A 101 0.40 3.00 -13.30
C CYS A 101 -0.77 3.05 -12.34
N VAL A 102 -1.89 2.56 -12.80
CA VAL A 102 -3.08 2.28 -12.00
C VAL A 102 -3.11 0.79 -11.71
N THR A 103 -3.07 0.42 -10.43
CA THR A 103 -3.10 -0.97 -9.99
C THR A 103 -4.53 -1.53 -10.01
N GLN A 104 -4.66 -2.85 -9.83
CA GLN A 104 -5.96 -3.52 -9.77
C GLN A 104 -6.81 -3.03 -8.57
N GLU A 105 -6.19 -2.80 -7.40
CA GLU A 105 -6.87 -2.31 -6.21
C GLU A 105 -6.77 -0.78 -6.12
N ASP A 106 -7.92 -0.11 -6.03
CA ASP A 106 -8.02 1.34 -5.84
C ASP A 106 -8.03 1.67 -4.33
N VAL A 107 -6.86 1.98 -3.79
CA VAL A 107 -6.69 2.27 -2.35
C VAL A 107 -6.64 3.77 -2.11
N PHE A 108 -7.62 4.28 -1.37
CA PHE A 108 -7.74 5.69 -1.01
C PHE A 108 -8.06 5.87 0.48
N LEU A 109 -7.81 7.07 1.01
CA LEU A 109 -8.26 7.48 2.33
C LEU A 109 -9.75 7.83 2.25
N GLY A 110 -10.61 6.98 2.81
CA GLY A 110 -12.06 7.03 2.61
C GLY A 110 -12.76 8.28 3.15
N THR A 111 -12.17 9.01 4.09
CA THR A 111 -12.74 10.24 4.69
C THR A 111 -12.50 11.49 3.84
N LEU A 112 -11.63 11.42 2.85
CA LEU A 112 -11.38 12.52 1.92
C LEU A 112 -12.44 12.56 0.83
N THR A 113 -12.70 13.77 0.30
CA THR A 113 -13.53 13.94 -0.88
C THR A 113 -12.75 13.67 -2.16
N VAL A 114 -13.47 13.48 -3.28
CA VAL A 114 -12.87 13.32 -4.61
C VAL A 114 -11.97 14.50 -4.95
N LYS A 115 -12.47 15.73 -4.77
CA LYS A 115 -11.74 16.98 -5.01
C LYS A 115 -10.48 17.11 -4.16
N GLU A 116 -10.57 16.81 -2.87
CA GLU A 116 -9.43 16.86 -1.95
C GLU A 116 -8.35 15.85 -2.33
N THR A 117 -8.75 14.64 -2.71
CA THR A 117 -7.82 13.59 -3.12
C THR A 117 -7.05 14.00 -4.38
N LEU A 118 -7.72 14.58 -5.37
CA LEU A 118 -7.07 15.12 -6.56
C LEU A 118 -6.14 16.28 -6.22
N TYR A 119 -6.58 17.22 -5.38
CA TYR A 119 -5.75 18.34 -4.97
C TYR A 119 -4.48 17.92 -4.22
N PHE A 120 -4.60 17.02 -3.22
CA PHE A 120 -3.44 16.51 -2.50
C PHE A 120 -2.53 15.68 -3.41
N GLY A 121 -3.12 14.87 -4.31
CA GLY A 121 -2.38 14.11 -5.32
C GLY A 121 -1.57 15.02 -6.26
N ALA A 122 -2.16 16.09 -6.77
CA ALA A 122 -1.50 17.09 -7.60
C ALA A 122 -0.36 17.78 -6.84
N ARG A 123 -0.61 18.23 -5.60
CA ARG A 123 0.37 18.96 -4.79
C ARG A 123 1.59 18.11 -4.39
N LEU A 124 1.40 16.81 -4.17
CA LEU A 124 2.50 15.89 -3.86
C LEU A 124 3.37 15.59 -5.08
N ARG A 125 2.77 15.58 -6.28
CA ARG A 125 3.45 15.24 -7.54
C ARG A 125 4.10 16.45 -8.21
N LEU A 126 3.44 17.60 -8.12
CA LEU A 126 3.82 18.86 -8.78
C LEU A 126 4.03 19.99 -7.75
N PRO A 127 5.03 19.84 -6.86
CA PRO A 127 5.26 20.81 -5.77
C PRO A 127 5.71 22.19 -6.24
N GLU A 128 6.06 22.32 -7.52
CA GLU A 128 6.56 23.57 -8.13
C GLU A 128 5.44 24.50 -8.60
N LEU A 129 4.21 23.97 -8.80
CA LEU A 129 3.07 24.76 -9.27
C LEU A 129 2.43 25.61 -8.16
N ALA A 130 1.88 26.76 -8.53
CA ALA A 130 1.12 27.60 -7.63
C ALA A 130 -0.20 26.92 -7.19
N LYS A 131 -0.73 27.32 -6.02
CA LYS A 131 -1.97 26.72 -5.49
C LYS A 131 -3.17 26.87 -6.45
N THR A 132 -3.26 28.00 -7.15
CA THR A 132 -4.31 28.28 -8.15
C THR A 132 -4.22 27.32 -9.32
N GLU A 133 -3.03 27.14 -9.88
CA GLU A 133 -2.77 26.21 -10.99
C GLU A 133 -3.05 24.76 -10.61
N LEU A 134 -2.73 24.36 -9.36
CA LEU A 134 -3.04 23.03 -8.84
C LEU A 134 -4.55 22.79 -8.74
N HIS A 135 -5.32 23.80 -8.34
CA HIS A 135 -6.78 23.73 -8.28
C HIS A 135 -7.40 23.64 -9.69
N GLU A 136 -6.89 24.43 -10.63
CA GLU A 136 -7.32 24.40 -12.04
C GLU A 136 -7.04 23.03 -12.66
N LEU A 137 -5.83 22.50 -12.49
CA LEU A 137 -5.44 21.18 -12.98
C LEU A 137 -6.30 20.06 -12.37
N ALA A 138 -6.59 20.13 -11.07
CA ALA A 138 -7.46 19.16 -10.41
C ALA A 138 -8.90 19.22 -10.95
N ASN A 139 -9.45 20.42 -11.15
CA ASN A 139 -10.78 20.61 -11.70
C ASN A 139 -10.86 20.16 -13.19
N GLU A 140 -9.87 20.50 -14.00
CA GLU A 140 -9.78 20.04 -15.39
C GLU A 140 -9.73 18.50 -15.50
N THR A 141 -8.89 17.89 -14.65
CA THR A 141 -8.77 16.42 -14.62
C THR A 141 -10.08 15.77 -14.16
N MET A 142 -10.77 16.39 -13.19
CA MET A 142 -12.07 15.95 -12.69
C MET A 142 -13.14 15.99 -13.78
N ALA A 143 -13.19 17.09 -14.56
CA ALA A 143 -14.09 17.24 -15.71
C ALA A 143 -13.81 16.20 -16.81
N LYS A 144 -12.53 15.98 -17.16
CA LYS A 144 -12.13 14.95 -18.14
C LYS A 144 -12.58 13.54 -17.74
N MET A 145 -12.68 13.24 -16.46
CA MET A 145 -13.09 11.93 -15.95
C MET A 145 -14.58 11.86 -15.54
N GLY A 146 -15.36 12.94 -15.73
CA GLY A 146 -16.78 12.98 -15.37
C GLY A 146 -17.03 12.77 -13.88
N LEU A 147 -16.22 13.39 -13.00
CA LEU A 147 -16.29 13.30 -11.55
C LEU A 147 -16.82 14.58 -10.89
N GLU A 148 -17.35 15.54 -11.68
CA GLU A 148 -17.81 16.84 -11.18
C GLU A 148 -19.00 16.70 -10.23
N GLU A 149 -19.95 15.82 -10.53
CA GLU A 149 -21.15 15.60 -9.71
C GLU A 149 -20.81 15.00 -8.33
N CYS A 150 -19.72 14.24 -8.22
CA CYS A 150 -19.28 13.62 -6.98
C CYS A 150 -18.08 14.33 -6.32
N ALA A 151 -17.73 15.55 -6.78
CA ALA A 151 -16.54 16.29 -6.33
C ALA A 151 -16.42 16.42 -4.80
N ASP A 152 -17.53 16.77 -4.13
CA ASP A 152 -17.60 16.97 -2.68
C ASP A 152 -18.04 15.71 -1.92
N SER A 153 -18.31 14.60 -2.62
CA SER A 153 -18.63 13.31 -2.02
C SER A 153 -17.38 12.66 -1.44
N THR A 154 -17.52 12.02 -0.26
CA THR A 154 -16.45 11.24 0.36
C THR A 154 -16.20 9.97 -0.43
N ILE A 155 -14.94 9.52 -0.50
CA ILE A 155 -14.58 8.30 -1.22
C ILE A 155 -15.20 7.06 -0.57
N GLY A 156 -15.29 7.06 0.76
CA GLY A 156 -15.85 5.97 1.54
C GLY A 156 -14.86 4.82 1.79
N ASN A 157 -15.15 4.07 2.82
CA ASN A 157 -14.41 2.87 3.21
C ASN A 157 -15.40 1.80 3.71
N TRP A 158 -14.92 0.75 4.41
CA TRP A 158 -15.77 -0.35 4.90
C TRP A 158 -16.90 0.09 5.87
N HIS A 159 -16.78 1.23 6.54
CA HIS A 159 -17.77 1.77 7.49
C HIS A 159 -18.42 3.09 7.03
N LEU A 160 -17.86 3.77 6.04
CA LEU A 160 -18.40 5.01 5.47
C LEU A 160 -18.90 4.72 4.05
N ARG A 161 -20.17 5.01 3.80
CA ARG A 161 -20.69 4.99 2.44
C ARG A 161 -20.04 6.12 1.65
N GLY A 162 -19.62 5.83 0.42
CA GLY A 162 -18.94 6.78 -0.44
C GLY A 162 -19.36 6.62 -1.90
N ILE A 163 -18.45 7.02 -2.78
CA ILE A 163 -18.62 6.95 -4.24
C ILE A 163 -18.74 5.49 -4.72
N SER A 164 -19.35 5.32 -5.92
CA SER A 164 -19.48 4.02 -6.58
C SER A 164 -18.13 3.44 -7.00
N SER A 165 -18.09 2.13 -7.31
CA SER A 165 -16.88 1.45 -7.82
C SER A 165 -16.40 2.08 -9.14
N GLY A 166 -17.32 2.49 -10.02
CA GLY A 166 -17.01 3.18 -11.27
C GLY A 166 -16.38 4.54 -11.05
N GLU A 167 -16.92 5.35 -10.15
CA GLU A 167 -16.34 6.64 -9.78
C GLU A 167 -14.99 6.49 -9.11
N ARG A 168 -14.84 5.48 -8.24
CA ARG A 168 -13.55 5.17 -7.59
C ARG A 168 -12.48 4.79 -8.61
N ARG A 169 -12.83 3.99 -9.64
CA ARG A 169 -11.91 3.64 -10.71
C ARG A 169 -11.54 4.86 -11.56
N ARG A 170 -12.50 5.71 -11.89
CA ARG A 170 -12.24 6.99 -12.59
C ARG A 170 -11.33 7.92 -11.76
N LEU A 171 -11.55 7.97 -10.45
CA LEU A 171 -10.68 8.73 -9.55
C LEU A 171 -9.24 8.19 -9.54
N SER A 172 -9.05 6.87 -9.55
CA SER A 172 -7.74 6.25 -9.61
C SER A 172 -6.99 6.63 -10.89
N ILE A 173 -7.70 6.63 -12.02
CA ILE A 173 -7.17 7.06 -13.31
C ILE A 173 -6.88 8.57 -13.30
N ALA A 174 -7.79 9.39 -12.76
CA ALA A 174 -7.59 10.83 -12.61
C ALA A 174 -6.32 11.16 -11.82
N VAL A 175 -6.11 10.49 -10.67
CA VAL A 175 -4.89 10.66 -9.86
C VAL A 175 -3.64 10.25 -10.65
N ALA A 176 -3.70 9.23 -11.50
CA ALA A 176 -2.57 8.82 -12.33
C ALA A 176 -2.24 9.86 -13.42
N ILE A 177 -3.25 10.48 -14.01
CA ILE A 177 -3.11 11.49 -15.07
C ILE A 177 -2.56 12.81 -14.54
N LEU A 178 -2.85 13.19 -13.28
CA LEU A 178 -2.35 14.43 -12.66
C LEU A 178 -0.82 14.61 -12.76
N ALA A 179 -0.06 13.50 -12.79
CA ALA A 179 1.38 13.53 -12.98
C ALA A 179 1.81 13.90 -14.40
N GLN A 180 0.86 14.05 -15.33
CA GLN A 180 1.08 14.24 -16.77
C GLN A 180 2.09 13.25 -17.36
N PRO A 181 1.95 11.93 -17.11
CA PRO A 181 2.90 10.94 -17.59
C PRO A 181 2.87 10.86 -19.12
N GLN A 182 3.97 10.41 -19.73
CA GLN A 182 4.00 10.07 -21.14
C GLN A 182 3.34 8.72 -21.40
N VAL A 183 3.51 7.78 -20.47
CA VAL A 183 2.95 6.43 -20.55
C VAL A 183 2.01 6.18 -19.37
N LEU A 184 0.80 5.75 -19.65
CA LEU A 184 -0.20 5.36 -18.67
C LEU A 184 -0.46 3.86 -18.78
N CYS A 185 -0.06 3.10 -17.77
CA CYS A 185 -0.32 1.67 -17.64
C CYS A 185 -1.49 1.44 -16.68
N LEU A 186 -2.47 0.62 -17.08
CA LEU A 186 -3.61 0.27 -16.23
C LEU A 186 -3.74 -1.24 -16.10
N ASP A 187 -3.78 -1.73 -14.88
CA ASP A 187 -4.06 -3.15 -14.66
C ASP A 187 -5.54 -3.34 -14.35
N GLU A 188 -6.20 -4.17 -15.18
CA GLU A 188 -7.64 -4.47 -15.13
C GLU A 188 -8.54 -3.21 -15.13
N ALA A 189 -8.44 -2.41 -16.20
CA ALA A 189 -9.13 -1.11 -16.31
C ALA A 189 -10.66 -1.17 -16.10
N THR A 190 -11.32 -2.30 -16.42
CA THR A 190 -12.78 -2.46 -16.42
C THR A 190 -13.31 -3.48 -15.42
N THR A 191 -12.47 -4.09 -14.60
CA THR A 191 -12.89 -5.13 -13.64
C THR A 191 -13.75 -4.54 -12.52
N GLY A 192 -14.87 -5.20 -12.24
CA GLY A 192 -15.82 -4.76 -11.20
C GLY A 192 -16.71 -3.58 -11.60
N LEU A 193 -16.71 -3.21 -12.89
CA LEU A 193 -17.57 -2.17 -13.46
C LEU A 193 -18.71 -2.79 -14.28
N ASP A 194 -19.84 -2.12 -14.32
CA ASP A 194 -20.90 -2.44 -15.26
C ASP A 194 -20.51 -2.06 -16.70
N SER A 195 -21.33 -2.45 -17.67
CA SER A 195 -21.05 -2.21 -19.10
C SER A 195 -20.96 -0.74 -19.44
N ALA A 196 -21.82 0.10 -18.86
CA ALA A 196 -21.86 1.53 -19.11
C ALA A 196 -20.64 2.24 -18.53
N ALA A 197 -20.30 1.96 -17.27
CA ALA A 197 -19.11 2.51 -16.62
C ALA A 197 -17.82 2.05 -17.30
N SER A 198 -17.75 0.78 -17.77
CA SER A 198 -16.60 0.26 -18.52
C SER A 198 -16.41 1.01 -19.83
N SER A 199 -17.50 1.24 -20.60
CA SER A 199 -17.47 2.00 -21.84
C SER A 199 -17.02 3.44 -21.61
N PHE A 200 -17.54 4.08 -20.56
CA PHE A 200 -17.14 5.44 -20.19
C PHE A 200 -15.65 5.53 -19.83
N VAL A 201 -15.15 4.61 -19.00
CA VAL A 201 -13.73 4.58 -18.59
C VAL A 201 -12.82 4.42 -19.81
N VAL A 202 -13.12 3.47 -20.70
CA VAL A 202 -12.28 3.23 -21.89
C VAL A 202 -12.36 4.41 -22.87
N GLN A 203 -13.54 5.05 -23.01
CA GLN A 203 -13.67 6.26 -23.81
C GLN A 203 -12.86 7.42 -23.25
N ALA A 204 -12.85 7.60 -21.92
CA ALA A 204 -12.02 8.61 -21.25
C ALA A 204 -10.52 8.32 -21.47
N LEU A 205 -10.09 7.06 -21.37
CA LEU A 205 -8.71 6.65 -21.67
C LEU A 205 -8.33 6.91 -23.13
N ARG A 206 -9.26 6.69 -24.06
CA ARG A 206 -9.04 7.00 -25.48
C ARG A 206 -8.86 8.50 -25.71
N ASN A 207 -9.58 9.34 -24.98
CA ASN A 207 -9.39 10.79 -25.05
C ASN A 207 -8.01 11.18 -24.50
N VAL A 208 -7.57 10.57 -23.38
CA VAL A 208 -6.21 10.77 -22.81
C VAL A 208 -5.13 10.33 -23.82
N ALA A 209 -5.35 9.23 -24.54
CA ALA A 209 -4.41 8.81 -25.57
C ALA A 209 -4.33 9.85 -26.68
N ARG A 210 -5.48 10.37 -27.16
CA ARG A 210 -5.56 11.43 -28.20
C ARG A 210 -4.87 12.74 -27.79
N ASP A 211 -4.78 13.01 -26.48
CA ASP A 211 -3.99 14.13 -25.94
C ASP A 211 -2.45 13.88 -26.06
N GLY A 212 -2.03 12.90 -26.87
CA GLY A 212 -0.62 12.59 -27.16
C GLY A 212 0.06 11.68 -26.13
N LYS A 213 -0.70 10.96 -25.30
CA LYS A 213 -0.19 9.99 -24.33
C LYS A 213 -0.18 8.57 -24.92
N ILE A 214 0.69 7.71 -24.37
CA ILE A 214 0.70 6.28 -24.66
C ILE A 214 -0.13 5.58 -23.58
N VAL A 215 -1.20 4.87 -23.96
CA VAL A 215 -2.08 4.18 -23.01
C VAL A 215 -2.03 2.67 -23.25
N VAL A 216 -1.60 1.92 -22.24
CA VAL A 216 -1.55 0.45 -22.25
C VAL A 216 -2.38 -0.07 -21.09
N CYS A 217 -3.45 -0.81 -21.37
CA CYS A 217 -4.32 -1.32 -20.31
C CYS A 217 -4.58 -2.82 -20.45
N SER A 218 -4.50 -3.55 -19.33
CA SER A 218 -5.00 -4.91 -19.30
C SER A 218 -6.52 -4.92 -19.17
N VAL A 219 -7.17 -5.81 -19.86
CA VAL A 219 -8.62 -5.97 -19.87
C VAL A 219 -8.97 -7.44 -19.77
N HIS A 220 -9.97 -7.75 -18.91
CA HIS A 220 -10.45 -9.11 -18.70
C HIS A 220 -11.83 -9.28 -19.30
N GLN A 221 -12.07 -9.87 -20.40
CA GLN A 221 -13.37 -10.08 -21.05
C GLN A 221 -14.17 -8.79 -21.36
N PRO A 222 -13.66 -7.90 -22.22
CA PRO A 222 -14.40 -6.70 -22.60
C PRO A 222 -15.65 -7.06 -23.41
N THR A 223 -16.71 -6.26 -23.27
CA THR A 223 -17.87 -6.32 -24.17
C THR A 223 -17.44 -5.90 -25.59
N ASN A 224 -18.25 -6.25 -26.61
CA ASN A 224 -17.95 -5.90 -28.00
C ASN A 224 -17.80 -4.38 -28.19
N ASP A 225 -18.63 -3.59 -27.50
CA ASP A 225 -18.61 -2.14 -27.62
C ASP A 225 -17.31 -1.56 -27.01
N VAL A 226 -16.88 -2.09 -25.89
CA VAL A 226 -15.60 -1.72 -25.23
C VAL A 226 -14.42 -2.18 -26.10
N PHE A 227 -14.47 -3.38 -26.67
CA PHE A 227 -13.39 -3.92 -27.50
C PHE A 227 -13.14 -3.07 -28.77
N ARG A 228 -14.18 -2.53 -29.39
CA ARG A 228 -14.06 -1.64 -30.55
C ARG A 228 -13.38 -0.30 -30.25
N LEU A 229 -13.26 0.08 -29.00
CA LEU A 229 -12.59 1.32 -28.61
C LEU A 229 -11.06 1.18 -28.59
N PHE A 230 -10.53 -0.05 -28.58
CA PHE A 230 -9.10 -0.30 -28.60
C PHE A 230 -8.55 -0.30 -30.02
N ASP A 231 -7.43 0.40 -30.21
CA ASP A 231 -6.75 0.49 -31.50
C ASP A 231 -5.83 -0.73 -31.70
N ASP A 232 -5.05 -1.10 -30.66
CA ASP A 232 -4.11 -2.20 -30.71
C ASP A 232 -4.42 -3.28 -29.67
N LEU A 233 -4.07 -4.53 -30.00
CA LEU A 233 -4.25 -5.70 -29.14
C LEU A 233 -2.94 -6.47 -28.97
N LEU A 234 -2.56 -6.72 -27.72
CA LEU A 234 -1.53 -7.69 -27.34
C LEU A 234 -2.22 -8.85 -26.59
N LEU A 235 -2.24 -10.02 -27.21
CA LEU A 235 -2.81 -11.22 -26.62
C LEU A 235 -1.70 -12.13 -26.10
N ILE A 236 -1.67 -12.37 -24.77
CA ILE A 236 -0.63 -13.15 -24.08
C ILE A 236 -1.23 -14.42 -23.51
N SER A 237 -0.55 -15.55 -23.70
CA SER A 237 -0.88 -16.81 -23.02
C SER A 237 0.37 -17.52 -22.55
N ALA A 238 0.41 -17.91 -21.26
CA ALA A 238 1.55 -18.55 -20.60
C ALA A 238 2.89 -17.81 -20.82
N GLY A 239 2.85 -16.48 -20.85
CA GLY A 239 4.03 -15.64 -21.02
C GLY A 239 4.51 -15.46 -22.48
N GLU A 240 3.82 -15.99 -23.47
CA GLU A 240 4.18 -15.87 -24.89
C GLU A 240 3.12 -15.05 -25.66
N VAL A 241 3.56 -14.39 -26.74
CA VAL A 241 2.66 -13.63 -27.62
C VAL A 241 1.87 -14.59 -28.51
N VAL A 242 0.55 -14.51 -28.42
CA VAL A 242 -0.39 -15.21 -29.31
C VAL A 242 -0.75 -14.33 -30.53
N TYR A 243 -0.93 -13.03 -30.26
CA TYR A 243 -1.20 -12.05 -31.31
C TYR A 243 -0.73 -10.66 -30.83
N PHE A 244 -0.15 -9.88 -31.72
CA PHE A 244 0.14 -8.46 -31.53
C PHE A 244 -0.11 -7.72 -32.85
N GLY A 245 -0.87 -6.63 -32.78
CA GLY A 245 -1.21 -5.78 -33.90
C GLY A 245 -2.54 -5.06 -33.68
N GLU A 246 -3.13 -4.52 -34.76
CA GLU A 246 -4.42 -3.84 -34.69
C GLU A 246 -5.53 -4.76 -34.19
N SER A 247 -6.42 -4.24 -33.32
CA SER A 247 -7.50 -5.02 -32.69
C SER A 247 -8.43 -5.67 -33.70
N HIS A 248 -8.73 -4.97 -34.81
CA HIS A 248 -9.56 -5.49 -35.88
C HIS A 248 -8.89 -6.61 -36.69
N GLY A 249 -7.57 -6.59 -36.81
CA GLY A 249 -6.79 -7.63 -37.49
C GLY A 249 -6.81 -8.99 -36.78
N ALA A 250 -7.07 -9.00 -35.47
CA ALA A 250 -7.09 -10.22 -34.69
C ALA A 250 -8.14 -11.23 -35.16
N VAL A 251 -9.34 -10.78 -35.53
CA VAL A 251 -10.41 -11.66 -36.03
C VAL A 251 -9.98 -12.39 -37.32
N LYS A 252 -9.32 -11.67 -38.23
CA LYS A 252 -8.77 -12.24 -39.47
C LYS A 252 -7.64 -13.23 -39.16
N PHE A 253 -6.71 -12.89 -38.28
CA PHE A 253 -5.60 -13.77 -37.85
C PHE A 253 -6.13 -15.10 -37.32
N PHE A 254 -7.15 -15.09 -36.43
CA PHE A 254 -7.74 -16.30 -35.89
C PHE A 254 -8.45 -17.13 -36.98
N ALA A 255 -9.13 -16.51 -37.91
CA ALA A 255 -9.77 -17.18 -39.06
C ALA A 255 -8.72 -17.87 -39.95
N ASP A 256 -7.65 -17.15 -40.33
CA ASP A 256 -6.55 -17.65 -41.17
C ASP A 256 -5.76 -18.76 -40.44
N SER A 257 -5.79 -18.73 -39.09
CA SER A 257 -5.19 -19.77 -38.26
C SER A 257 -6.03 -21.03 -38.08
N GLY A 258 -7.25 -21.08 -38.68
CA GLY A 258 -8.14 -22.23 -38.57
C GLY A 258 -9.12 -22.18 -37.40
N PHE A 259 -9.21 -21.03 -36.70
CA PHE A 259 -10.10 -20.83 -35.56
C PHE A 259 -11.04 -19.62 -35.81
N PRO A 260 -11.92 -19.66 -36.81
CA PRO A 260 -12.81 -18.54 -37.15
C PRO A 260 -13.77 -18.22 -36.01
N CYS A 261 -13.97 -16.91 -35.75
CA CYS A 261 -14.92 -16.47 -34.74
C CYS A 261 -16.36 -16.66 -35.23
N PRO A 262 -17.24 -17.39 -34.53
CA PRO A 262 -18.64 -17.51 -34.88
C PRO A 262 -19.37 -16.15 -34.88
N ILE A 263 -20.28 -15.92 -35.85
CA ILE A 263 -20.96 -14.62 -36.08
C ILE A 263 -21.70 -14.09 -34.82
N ARG A 264 -22.23 -15.00 -33.99
CA ARG A 264 -22.99 -14.63 -32.76
C ARG A 264 -22.14 -14.57 -31.50
N ARG A 265 -20.82 -14.71 -31.60
CA ARG A 265 -19.92 -14.70 -30.43
C ARG A 265 -19.11 -13.42 -30.38
N ASN A 266 -18.94 -12.90 -29.18
CA ASN A 266 -18.04 -11.78 -28.91
C ASN A 266 -16.59 -12.17 -29.25
N PRO A 267 -15.87 -11.45 -30.13
CA PRO A 267 -14.51 -11.80 -30.53
C PRO A 267 -13.52 -11.96 -29.35
N PRO A 268 -13.43 -11.06 -28.36
CA PRO A 268 -12.58 -11.23 -27.17
C PRO A 268 -12.83 -12.55 -26.42
N ASP A 269 -14.10 -12.92 -26.24
CA ASP A 269 -14.45 -14.17 -25.55
C ASP A 269 -14.04 -15.40 -26.37
N HIS A 270 -14.13 -15.30 -27.71
CA HIS A 270 -13.65 -16.35 -28.59
C HIS A 270 -12.12 -16.52 -28.50
N PHE A 271 -11.36 -15.41 -28.52
CA PHE A 271 -9.91 -15.45 -28.39
C PHE A 271 -9.48 -16.11 -27.07
N LEU A 272 -10.08 -15.69 -25.96
CA LEU A 272 -9.80 -16.27 -24.64
C LEU A 272 -10.15 -17.75 -24.56
N ARG A 273 -11.27 -18.18 -25.19
CA ARG A 273 -11.68 -19.58 -25.22
C ARG A 273 -10.66 -20.46 -25.95
N CYS A 274 -10.02 -19.94 -26.98
CA CYS A 274 -9.01 -20.69 -27.73
C CYS A 274 -7.72 -20.94 -26.94
N ILE A 275 -7.40 -20.10 -25.91
CA ILE A 275 -6.10 -20.10 -25.25
C ILE A 275 -6.15 -20.27 -23.74
N ALA A 276 -7.32 -20.30 -23.11
CA ALA A 276 -7.46 -20.40 -21.66
C ALA A 276 -7.65 -21.87 -21.22
N PRO A 277 -6.73 -22.44 -20.42
CA PRO A 277 -6.78 -23.86 -20.03
C PRO A 277 -8.00 -24.22 -19.14
N GLU A 278 -8.64 -23.21 -18.53
CA GLU A 278 -9.87 -23.42 -17.73
C GLU A 278 -11.02 -23.96 -18.59
N PHE A 279 -11.03 -23.66 -19.89
CA PHE A 279 -12.05 -24.17 -20.81
C PHE A 279 -11.92 -25.68 -21.11
N ASP A 280 -10.72 -26.26 -20.95
CA ASP A 280 -10.54 -27.73 -21.10
C ASP A 280 -11.35 -28.49 -20.05
N GLN A 281 -11.42 -27.97 -18.81
CA GLN A 281 -12.22 -28.57 -17.73
C GLN A 281 -13.72 -28.45 -18.02
N VAL A 282 -14.15 -27.31 -18.52
CA VAL A 282 -15.55 -27.08 -18.92
C VAL A 282 -15.93 -27.99 -20.09
N LEU A 283 -15.06 -28.10 -21.11
CA LEU A 283 -15.27 -29.00 -22.24
C LEU A 283 -15.31 -30.47 -21.81
N ALA A 284 -14.45 -30.89 -20.89
CA ALA A 284 -14.46 -32.24 -20.36
C ALA A 284 -15.78 -32.56 -19.61
N ALA A 285 -16.25 -31.62 -18.78
CA ALA A 285 -17.53 -31.73 -18.07
C ALA A 285 -18.72 -31.79 -19.04
N LEU A 286 -18.74 -30.91 -20.06
CA LEU A 286 -19.77 -30.91 -21.11
C LEU A 286 -19.76 -32.21 -21.93
N LYS A 287 -18.60 -32.73 -22.31
CA LYS A 287 -18.48 -34.02 -23.01
C LYS A 287 -19.01 -35.19 -22.16
N GLN A 288 -18.86 -35.15 -20.84
CA GLN A 288 -19.44 -36.16 -19.95
C GLN A 288 -20.98 -36.05 -19.86
N THR A 289 -21.52 -34.85 -19.86
CA THR A 289 -22.98 -34.61 -19.76
C THR A 289 -23.68 -34.82 -21.10
N GLN A 290 -23.01 -34.56 -22.22
CA GLN A 290 -23.59 -34.58 -23.58
C GLN A 290 -23.48 -35.91 -24.32
N ARG A 291 -23.00 -36.98 -23.71
CA ARG A 291 -23.01 -38.35 -24.30
C ARG A 291 -24.40 -38.84 -24.73
N LEU A 292 -25.46 -38.08 -24.46
CA LEU A 292 -26.82 -38.46 -24.71
C LEU A 292 -27.52 -37.74 -25.90
N ASN A 293 -27.04 -36.57 -26.47
CA ASN A 293 -27.90 -35.79 -27.39
C ASN A 293 -27.23 -34.93 -28.48
N PHE A 294 -26.01 -35.21 -28.99
CA PHE A 294 -25.42 -34.30 -30.00
C PHE A 294 -24.89 -34.98 -31.26
N ALA A 295 -25.78 -35.25 -32.20
CA ALA A 295 -25.42 -35.56 -33.57
C ALA A 295 -25.55 -34.37 -34.56
N GLU A 296 -26.19 -33.24 -34.19
CA GLU A 296 -26.63 -32.24 -35.22
C GLU A 296 -25.99 -30.85 -35.15
N HIS A 297 -25.19 -30.48 -34.13
CA HIS A 297 -24.61 -29.14 -34.03
C HIS A 297 -23.07 -29.07 -34.01
N SER A 298 -22.36 -30.16 -34.31
CA SER A 298 -20.91 -30.29 -34.11
C SER A 298 -20.02 -29.82 -35.26
N ALA A 299 -20.54 -29.38 -36.37
CA ALA A 299 -19.70 -29.01 -37.53
C ALA A 299 -19.05 -27.61 -37.42
N ALA A 300 -19.48 -26.77 -36.45
CA ALA A 300 -19.04 -25.39 -36.34
C ALA A 300 -17.97 -25.10 -35.25
N ASP A 301 -17.68 -26.05 -34.36
CA ASP A 301 -16.72 -25.80 -33.25
C ASP A 301 -15.43 -26.63 -33.43
N CYS A 302 -14.49 -26.09 -34.24
CA CYS A 302 -13.15 -26.64 -34.41
C CYS A 302 -12.38 -26.82 -33.05
N LEU A 303 -12.87 -26.21 -31.98
CA LEU A 303 -12.32 -26.28 -30.61
C LEU A 303 -12.66 -27.57 -29.89
N LEU A 304 -13.58 -28.40 -30.39
CA LEU A 304 -13.99 -29.65 -29.73
C LEU A 304 -12.98 -30.78 -29.89
N ASN A 305 -12.04 -30.68 -30.84
CA ASN A 305 -11.14 -31.78 -31.23
C ASN A 305 -9.69 -31.67 -30.70
N GLY A 306 -9.30 -30.56 -30.06
CA GLY A 306 -7.95 -30.37 -29.53
C GLY A 306 -7.93 -29.86 -28.09
N THR A 307 -6.78 -29.95 -27.41
CA THR A 307 -6.55 -29.30 -26.12
C THR A 307 -6.24 -27.81 -26.31
N THR A 308 -6.60 -26.94 -25.35
CA THR A 308 -6.26 -25.51 -25.42
C THR A 308 -4.74 -25.29 -25.49
N ALA A 309 -3.94 -26.22 -24.96
CA ALA A 309 -2.48 -26.16 -25.03
C ALA A 309 -1.97 -26.35 -26.48
N GLU A 310 -2.54 -27.28 -27.25
CA GLU A 310 -2.21 -27.50 -28.66
C GLU A 310 -2.66 -26.33 -29.53
N THR A 311 -3.88 -25.85 -29.31
CA THR A 311 -4.43 -24.67 -30.00
C THR A 311 -3.54 -23.44 -29.76
N ARG A 312 -3.12 -23.20 -28.53
CA ARG A 312 -2.19 -22.14 -28.18
C ARG A 312 -0.85 -22.28 -28.91
N ALA A 313 -0.23 -23.47 -28.86
CA ALA A 313 1.05 -23.71 -29.52
C ALA A 313 0.95 -23.44 -31.03
N THR A 314 -0.14 -23.87 -31.66
CA THR A 314 -0.43 -23.61 -33.08
C THR A 314 -0.54 -22.12 -33.36
N LEU A 315 -1.31 -21.37 -32.56
CA LEU A 315 -1.49 -19.92 -32.71
C LEU A 315 -0.17 -19.17 -32.51
N VAL A 316 0.62 -19.48 -31.49
CA VAL A 316 1.94 -18.86 -31.23
C VAL A 316 2.88 -19.11 -32.41
N ASN A 317 2.96 -20.33 -32.95
CA ASN A 317 3.82 -20.65 -34.09
C ASN A 317 3.34 -19.92 -35.35
N LYS A 318 2.04 -19.89 -35.61
CA LYS A 318 1.46 -19.16 -36.77
C LYS A 318 1.66 -17.64 -36.65
N TYR A 319 1.59 -17.09 -35.43
CA TYR A 319 1.89 -15.68 -35.22
C TYR A 319 3.35 -15.38 -35.56
N LYS A 320 4.33 -16.18 -35.09
CA LYS A 320 5.76 -15.98 -35.37
C LYS A 320 6.09 -15.93 -36.88
N SER A 321 5.33 -16.66 -37.70
CA SER A 321 5.46 -16.69 -39.19
C SER A 321 4.46 -15.81 -39.90
N SER A 322 3.68 -14.97 -39.20
CA SER A 322 2.63 -14.14 -39.81
C SER A 322 3.17 -12.80 -40.27
N ILE A 323 2.43 -12.19 -41.20
CA ILE A 323 2.68 -10.81 -41.68
C ILE A 323 2.63 -9.82 -40.52
N PHE A 324 1.79 -10.06 -39.50
CA PHE A 324 1.68 -9.20 -38.32
C PHE A 324 2.98 -9.18 -37.50
N ALA A 325 3.61 -10.32 -37.31
CA ALA A 325 4.89 -10.40 -36.61
C ALA A 325 6.03 -9.73 -37.41
N ASP A 326 6.03 -9.90 -38.73
CA ASP A 326 7.04 -9.29 -39.58
C ASP A 326 6.87 -7.76 -39.63
N THR A 327 5.64 -7.27 -39.70
CA THR A 327 5.33 -5.83 -39.65
C THR A 327 5.79 -5.24 -38.31
N ALA A 328 5.49 -5.92 -37.20
CA ALA A 328 5.93 -5.48 -35.88
C ALA A 328 7.47 -5.44 -35.77
N ARG A 329 8.18 -6.47 -36.23
CA ARG A 329 9.66 -6.50 -36.23
C ARG A 329 10.27 -5.37 -37.07
N LYS A 330 9.76 -5.16 -38.30
CA LYS A 330 10.22 -4.07 -39.16
C LYS A 330 10.03 -2.71 -38.48
N ARG A 331 8.85 -2.51 -37.86
CA ARG A 331 8.58 -1.26 -37.18
C ARG A 331 9.49 -1.02 -35.97
N ILE A 332 9.79 -2.06 -35.18
CA ILE A 332 10.74 -2.00 -34.07
C ILE A 332 12.14 -1.63 -34.60
N GLN A 333 12.60 -2.28 -35.67
CA GLN A 333 13.88 -1.98 -36.28
C GLN A 333 13.97 -0.55 -36.83
N GLU A 334 12.92 -0.06 -37.51
CA GLU A 334 12.84 1.34 -37.95
C GLU A 334 12.96 2.33 -36.78
N LEU A 335 12.25 2.06 -35.67
CA LEU A 335 12.31 2.89 -34.47
C LEU A 335 13.68 2.84 -33.79
N GLU A 336 14.37 1.70 -33.82
CA GLU A 336 15.74 1.56 -33.29
C GLU A 336 16.78 2.28 -34.19
N LEU A 337 16.62 2.23 -35.51
CA LEU A 337 17.50 2.96 -36.46
C LEU A 337 17.39 4.47 -36.26
N LEU A 338 16.19 5.00 -36.06
CA LEU A 338 15.99 6.42 -35.73
C LEU A 338 16.69 6.84 -34.44
N LEU A 339 16.95 5.90 -33.53
CA LEU A 339 17.75 6.11 -32.31
C LEU A 339 19.24 6.22 -32.60
N THR A 340 19.76 5.42 -33.54
CA THR A 340 21.19 5.35 -33.86
C THR A 340 21.62 6.55 -34.70
N GLU A 341 20.86 6.94 -35.70
CA GLU A 341 21.17 8.08 -36.59
C GLU A 341 21.28 9.42 -35.85
N LYS A 342 20.36 9.70 -34.91
CA LYS A 342 20.42 10.91 -34.05
C LYS A 342 21.57 10.92 -33.03
N HIS A 343 22.20 9.77 -32.78
CA HIS A 343 23.32 9.68 -31.84
C HIS A 343 24.63 10.10 -32.51
N ASP A 344 24.79 9.86 -33.81
CA ASP A 344 26.01 10.23 -34.57
C ASP A 344 26.05 11.74 -34.86
N ASP A 345 24.89 12.38 -35.07
CA ASP A 345 24.81 13.84 -35.26
C ASP A 345 25.13 14.66 -33.98
N ASN A 346 24.82 14.13 -32.78
CA ASN A 346 25.11 14.80 -31.52
C ASN A 346 26.53 14.56 -30.99
N SER A 347 27.26 13.56 -31.48
CA SER A 347 28.63 13.28 -31.06
C SER A 347 29.64 14.27 -31.66
N SER A 348 29.26 14.99 -32.71
CA SER A 348 30.12 15.98 -33.39
C SER A 348 30.03 17.40 -32.83
N GLN A 349 29.12 17.68 -31.88
CA GLN A 349 28.91 19.04 -31.34
C GLN A 349 29.12 19.22 -29.83
N SER A 350 29.49 18.20 -29.09
CA SER A 350 29.66 18.34 -27.62
C SER A 350 31.10 18.17 -27.15
N SER A 351 32.01 19.01 -27.67
CA SER A 351 33.24 19.37 -26.96
C SER A 351 33.06 20.77 -26.38
N SER A 352 32.35 20.90 -25.26
CA SER A 352 32.40 22.10 -24.43
C SER A 352 31.78 21.89 -23.07
N GLU A 353 32.64 22.08 -22.07
CA GLU A 353 32.40 22.55 -20.73
C GLU A 353 31.35 21.81 -19.88
N VAL A 354 31.86 20.90 -19.07
CA VAL A 354 31.26 20.50 -17.80
C VAL A 354 31.19 21.72 -16.88
N VAL A 355 30.10 22.47 -16.96
CA VAL A 355 29.81 23.51 -15.97
C VAL A 355 29.53 22.79 -14.64
N PRO A 356 30.29 23.08 -13.57
CA PRO A 356 30.03 22.47 -12.27
C PRO A 356 28.71 23.01 -11.75
N VAL A 357 27.65 22.23 -11.89
CA VAL A 357 26.33 22.53 -11.30
C VAL A 357 26.53 22.69 -9.80
N LYS A 358 26.27 23.88 -9.28
CA LYS A 358 26.47 24.28 -7.88
C LYS A 358 25.68 23.34 -6.97
N LYS A 359 26.38 22.42 -6.29
CA LYS A 359 25.81 21.52 -5.24
C LYS A 359 24.90 22.24 -4.23
N ARG A 360 25.07 23.54 -4.06
CA ARG A 360 24.31 24.37 -3.10
C ARG A 360 22.87 24.67 -3.54
N GLU A 361 22.58 24.73 -4.85
CA GLU A 361 21.21 24.96 -5.37
C GLU A 361 20.38 23.69 -5.37
N ILE A 362 21.00 22.52 -5.61
CA ILE A 362 20.35 21.22 -5.54
C ILE A 362 19.84 20.95 -4.12
N GLY A 363 20.65 21.25 -3.10
CA GLY A 363 20.25 21.07 -1.70
C GLY A 363 19.08 21.96 -1.26
N LYS A 364 19.00 23.21 -1.75
CA LYS A 364 17.89 24.13 -1.44
C LYS A 364 16.58 23.69 -2.09
N LYS A 365 16.60 23.25 -3.36
CA LYS A 365 15.42 22.72 -4.05
C LYS A 365 14.90 21.44 -3.38
N GLN A 366 15.80 20.55 -2.97
CA GLN A 366 15.46 19.29 -2.30
C GLN A 366 14.86 19.52 -0.91
N CYS A 367 15.37 20.50 -0.14
CA CYS A 367 14.83 20.88 1.17
C CYS A 367 13.44 21.52 1.04
N HIS A 368 13.22 22.38 0.05
CA HIS A 368 11.93 22.99 -0.21
C HIS A 368 10.87 21.97 -0.63
N GLN A 369 11.24 21.02 -1.47
CA GLN A 369 10.37 19.91 -1.88
C GLN A 369 9.97 19.04 -0.68
N TRP A 370 10.93 18.67 0.18
CA TRP A 370 10.68 17.91 1.40
C TRP A 370 9.70 18.62 2.33
N TRP A 371 9.88 19.93 2.52
CA TRP A 371 9.02 20.75 3.37
C TRP A 371 7.59 20.85 2.83
N ASN A 372 7.43 21.04 1.54
CA ASN A 372 6.11 21.06 0.89
C ASN A 372 5.40 19.70 1.02
N GLN A 373 6.11 18.60 0.83
CA GLN A 373 5.58 17.25 1.03
C GLN A 373 5.15 17.04 2.49
N PHE A 374 6.00 17.44 3.44
CA PHE A 374 5.70 17.34 4.88
C PHE A 374 4.45 18.13 5.27
N CYS A 375 4.35 19.38 4.88
CA CYS A 375 3.17 20.21 5.17
C CYS A 375 1.89 19.66 4.51
N THR A 376 2.01 19.17 3.27
CA THR A 376 0.87 18.61 2.54
C THR A 376 0.37 17.32 3.19
N LEU A 377 1.28 16.42 3.56
CA LEU A 377 0.93 15.17 4.24
C LEU A 377 0.36 15.43 5.63
N THR A 378 0.95 16.37 6.40
CA THR A 378 0.44 16.76 7.72
C THR A 378 -0.98 17.31 7.62
N HIS A 379 -1.25 18.20 6.67
CA HIS A 379 -2.60 18.73 6.45
C HIS A 379 -3.60 17.64 6.04
N ARG A 380 -3.20 16.74 5.10
CA ARG A 380 -4.02 15.61 4.66
C ARG A 380 -4.33 14.65 5.81
N SER A 381 -3.31 14.25 6.58
CA SER A 381 -3.49 13.33 7.70
C SER A 381 -4.31 13.96 8.83
N SER A 382 -4.10 15.24 9.15
CA SER A 382 -4.92 15.95 10.14
C SER A 382 -6.39 16.00 9.72
N LEU A 383 -6.68 16.29 8.45
CA LEU A 383 -8.05 16.32 7.93
C LEU A 383 -8.69 14.92 7.98
N HIS A 384 -7.92 13.88 7.60
CA HIS A 384 -8.37 12.50 7.68
C HIS A 384 -8.70 12.09 9.12
N MET A 385 -7.81 12.39 10.08
CA MET A 385 -8.01 12.08 11.50
C MET A 385 -9.18 12.83 12.11
N CYS A 386 -9.35 14.11 11.79
CA CYS A 386 -10.49 14.92 12.30
C CYS A 386 -11.85 14.40 11.82
N ARG A 387 -11.92 13.83 10.61
CA ARG A 387 -13.16 13.29 10.04
C ARG A 387 -13.42 11.83 10.38
N ASP A 388 -12.45 11.13 10.91
CA ASP A 388 -12.62 9.73 11.29
C ASP A 388 -13.29 9.62 12.65
N LEU A 389 -14.61 9.44 12.64
CA LEU A 389 -15.41 9.18 13.83
C LEU A 389 -15.16 7.77 14.40
N GLY A 390 -14.78 6.81 13.55
CA GLY A 390 -14.66 5.40 13.91
C GLY A 390 -13.48 5.08 14.82
N TYR A 391 -12.36 5.79 14.69
CA TYR A 391 -11.17 5.53 15.50
C TYR A 391 -10.84 6.68 16.45
N TYR A 392 -10.61 7.87 15.96
CA TYR A 392 -10.07 8.96 16.79
C TYR A 392 -11.08 9.47 17.83
N TRP A 393 -12.31 9.77 17.42
CA TRP A 393 -13.33 10.28 18.33
C TRP A 393 -13.85 9.20 19.29
N LEU A 394 -14.10 8.01 18.79
CA LEU A 394 -14.54 6.89 19.63
C LEU A 394 -13.48 6.53 20.68
N ARG A 395 -12.22 6.62 20.32
CA ARG A 395 -11.10 6.42 21.23
C ARG A 395 -11.11 7.42 22.39
N ILE A 396 -11.33 8.72 22.13
CA ILE A 396 -11.46 9.73 23.19
C ILE A 396 -12.54 9.31 24.19
N VAL A 397 -13.72 8.94 23.69
CA VAL A 397 -14.85 8.49 24.53
C VAL A 397 -14.46 7.29 25.38
N PHE A 398 -13.83 6.27 24.80
CA PHE A 398 -13.39 5.07 25.54
C PHE A 398 -12.36 5.38 26.61
N PHE A 399 -11.36 6.24 26.32
CA PHE A 399 -10.37 6.62 27.33
C PHE A 399 -10.99 7.37 28.51
N ILE A 400 -11.93 8.28 28.25
CA ILE A 400 -12.65 9.00 29.30
C ILE A 400 -13.53 8.02 30.09
N MET A 401 -14.23 7.11 29.42
CA MET A 401 -15.09 6.12 30.07
C MET A 401 -14.30 5.18 31.00
N VAL A 402 -13.13 4.69 30.54
CA VAL A 402 -12.27 3.84 31.37
C VAL A 402 -11.68 4.63 32.52
N ALA A 403 -11.29 5.89 32.33
CA ALA A 403 -10.79 6.75 33.40
C ALA A 403 -11.87 6.99 34.48
N LEU A 404 -13.11 7.26 34.09
CA LEU A 404 -14.25 7.40 34.99
C LEU A 404 -14.55 6.09 35.74
N SER A 405 -14.59 4.96 35.02
CA SER A 405 -14.87 3.65 35.63
C SER A 405 -13.80 3.27 36.66
N THR A 406 -12.51 3.44 36.32
CA THR A 406 -11.41 3.16 37.25
C THR A 406 -11.40 4.16 38.41
N GLY A 407 -11.65 5.45 38.14
CA GLY A 407 -11.70 6.49 39.15
C GLY A 407 -12.85 6.35 40.13
N THR A 408 -14.02 5.84 39.68
CA THR A 408 -15.16 5.56 40.57
C THR A 408 -14.95 4.28 41.39
N LEU A 409 -14.29 3.26 40.81
CA LEU A 409 -13.97 2.00 41.49
C LEU A 409 -12.96 2.23 42.64
N GLU A 410 -11.94 3.03 42.40
CA GLU A 410 -10.85 3.32 43.34
C GLU A 410 -10.94 4.79 43.82
N PHE A 411 -12.15 5.22 44.22
CA PHE A 411 -12.37 6.61 44.64
C PHE A 411 -11.78 6.84 46.03
N ASP A 412 -10.96 7.91 46.18
CA ASP A 412 -10.36 8.36 47.43
C ASP A 412 -9.62 7.25 48.20
N ILE A 413 -8.58 6.71 47.59
CA ILE A 413 -7.80 5.56 48.17
C ILE A 413 -7.19 5.87 49.51
N GLY A 414 -6.87 7.13 49.85
CA GLY A 414 -6.26 7.53 51.10
C GLY A 414 -4.81 7.06 51.28
N THR A 415 -4.39 6.88 52.59
CA THR A 415 -3.03 6.52 52.99
C THR A 415 -2.96 5.31 53.94
N SER A 416 -3.99 4.46 53.97
CA SER A 416 -3.99 3.22 54.75
C SER A 416 -2.95 2.21 54.23
N SER A 417 -2.63 1.18 55.03
CA SER A 417 -1.72 0.11 54.57
C SER A 417 -2.22 -0.58 53.28
N ALA A 418 -3.53 -0.77 53.14
CA ALA A 418 -4.17 -1.31 51.94
C ALA A 418 -4.06 -0.36 50.75
N ALA A 419 -3.94 0.96 50.96
CA ALA A 419 -3.84 1.96 49.91
C ALA A 419 -2.60 1.77 49.03
N VAL A 420 -1.50 1.22 49.58
CA VAL A 420 -0.27 0.93 48.82
C VAL A 420 -0.56 -0.04 47.65
N ILE A 421 -1.29 -1.11 47.96
CA ILE A 421 -1.65 -2.10 46.94
C ILE A 421 -2.69 -1.53 45.98
N ALA A 422 -3.67 -0.76 46.46
CA ALA A 422 -4.71 -0.14 45.64
C ALA A 422 -4.11 0.83 44.63
N ARG A 423 -3.16 1.70 45.01
CA ARG A 423 -2.44 2.64 44.12
C ARG A 423 -1.69 1.90 43.02
N SER A 424 -1.00 0.79 43.36
CA SER A 424 -0.33 -0.05 42.36
C SER A 424 -1.33 -0.74 41.39
N LYS A 425 -2.51 -1.14 41.87
CA LYS A 425 -3.56 -1.71 41.04
C LYS A 425 -4.10 -0.71 40.03
N VAL A 426 -4.28 0.57 40.39
CA VAL A 426 -4.69 1.62 39.46
C VAL A 426 -3.71 1.74 38.29
N ASP A 427 -2.40 1.69 38.55
CA ASP A 427 -1.41 1.64 37.47
C ASP A 427 -1.55 0.37 36.63
N GLY A 428 -1.90 -0.77 37.22
CA GLY A 428 -2.19 -2.01 36.49
C GLY A 428 -3.37 -1.87 35.53
N PHE A 429 -4.47 -1.23 35.97
CA PHE A 429 -5.60 -0.92 35.09
C PHE A 429 -5.23 0.07 34.00
N LEU A 430 -4.45 1.11 34.34
CA LEU A 430 -4.00 2.12 33.38
C LEU A 430 -3.20 1.48 32.24
N TYR A 431 -2.18 0.71 32.54
CA TYR A 431 -1.30 0.10 31.55
C TYR A 431 -1.91 -1.17 30.93
N GLY A 432 -2.72 -1.92 31.65
CA GLY A 432 -3.38 -3.11 31.15
C GLY A 432 -4.56 -2.83 30.22
N ILE A 433 -5.41 -1.88 30.56
CA ILE A 433 -6.65 -1.59 29.83
C ILE A 433 -6.50 -0.35 28.97
N MET A 434 -6.23 0.82 29.59
CA MET A 434 -6.25 2.09 28.84
C MET A 434 -5.25 2.10 27.70
N ILE A 435 -3.99 1.73 27.97
CA ILE A 435 -2.94 1.79 26.93
C ILE A 435 -3.18 0.73 25.85
N SER A 436 -3.78 -0.43 26.21
CA SER A 436 -4.16 -1.47 25.24
C SER A 436 -5.23 -1.01 24.24
N LEU A 437 -6.01 0.03 24.53
CA LEU A 437 -6.97 0.62 23.57
C LEU A 437 -6.28 1.15 22.30
N SER A 438 -4.97 1.42 22.34
CA SER A 438 -4.20 1.79 21.15
C SER A 438 -4.23 0.71 20.06
N ILE A 439 -4.46 -0.56 20.42
CA ILE A 439 -4.57 -1.69 19.48
C ILE A 439 -5.80 -1.55 18.59
N GLY A 440 -6.88 -0.94 19.07
CA GLY A 440 -8.10 -0.69 18.30
C GLY A 440 -7.89 0.11 17.02
N GLY A 441 -6.80 0.89 16.92
CA GLY A 441 -6.43 1.65 15.72
C GLY A 441 -5.74 0.83 14.63
N LEU A 442 -5.44 -0.43 14.88
CA LEU A 442 -4.67 -1.25 13.94
C LEU A 442 -5.32 -1.38 12.55
N PRO A 443 -6.64 -1.59 12.39
CA PRO A 443 -7.28 -1.62 11.07
C PRO A 443 -7.10 -0.30 10.30
N PHE A 444 -7.26 0.83 10.98
CA PHE A 444 -7.05 2.16 10.42
C PHE A 444 -5.61 2.33 9.91
N PHE A 445 -4.62 1.93 10.70
CA PHE A 445 -3.21 1.99 10.33
C PHE A 445 -2.86 1.08 9.14
N LEU A 446 -3.51 -0.08 9.04
CA LEU A 446 -3.32 -0.97 7.90
C LEU A 446 -3.81 -0.35 6.60
N ASP A 447 -4.93 0.37 6.63
CA ASP A 447 -5.45 1.06 5.45
C ASP A 447 -4.56 2.27 5.07
N GLU A 448 -4.06 3.03 6.03
CA GLU A 448 -3.06 4.09 5.77
C GLU A 448 -1.76 3.52 5.17
N ILE A 449 -1.26 2.38 5.68
CA ILE A 449 -0.06 1.72 5.15
C ILE A 449 -0.29 1.21 3.72
N LYS A 450 -1.48 0.73 3.38
CA LYS A 450 -1.82 0.34 2.00
C LYS A 450 -1.80 1.56 1.07
N ALA A 451 -2.42 2.67 1.48
CA ALA A 451 -2.40 3.93 0.73
C ALA A 451 -0.95 4.43 0.52
N LEU A 452 -0.12 4.41 1.58
CA LEU A 452 1.29 4.74 1.51
C LEU A 452 2.04 3.90 0.47
N HIS A 453 1.79 2.58 0.44
CA HIS A 453 2.46 1.70 -0.52
C HIS A 453 2.08 2.04 -1.97
N GLY A 454 0.81 2.33 -2.24
CA GLY A 454 0.35 2.78 -3.56
C GLY A 454 1.02 4.08 -4.00
N GLU A 455 1.07 5.08 -3.13
CA GLU A 455 1.67 6.39 -3.41
C GLU A 455 3.20 6.34 -3.53
N ARG A 456 3.86 5.50 -2.73
CA ARG A 456 5.31 5.28 -2.80
C ARG A 456 5.76 4.71 -4.14
N HIS A 457 5.02 3.76 -4.71
CA HIS A 457 5.33 3.22 -6.02
C HIS A 457 5.28 4.29 -7.13
N GLY A 458 4.55 5.37 -6.90
CA GLY A 458 4.57 6.58 -7.74
C GLY A 458 5.74 7.53 -7.47
N GLY A 459 6.61 7.28 -6.47
CA GLY A 459 7.76 8.12 -6.15
C GLY A 459 7.43 9.48 -5.52
N HIS A 460 6.26 9.61 -4.85
CA HIS A 460 5.75 10.91 -4.43
C HIS A 460 6.44 11.47 -3.20
N TYR A 461 6.80 10.63 -2.22
CA TYR A 461 7.49 11.05 -0.98
C TYR A 461 8.16 9.84 -0.30
N GLY A 462 9.07 10.13 0.64
CA GLY A 462 9.78 9.12 1.43
C GLY A 462 9.04 8.71 2.70
N GLU A 463 9.35 7.53 3.22
CA GLU A 463 8.76 6.96 4.43
C GLU A 463 8.96 7.84 5.67
N ALA A 464 10.14 8.46 5.78
CA ALA A 464 10.46 9.33 6.93
C ALA A 464 9.54 10.54 7.01
N VAL A 465 9.22 11.16 5.86
CA VAL A 465 8.28 12.30 5.78
C VAL A 465 6.89 11.86 6.22
N TYR A 466 6.43 10.69 5.76
CA TYR A 466 5.14 10.13 6.14
C TYR A 466 5.06 9.86 7.66
N VAL A 467 6.03 9.14 8.23
CA VAL A 467 6.04 8.80 9.66
C VAL A 467 6.05 10.06 10.54
N LEU A 468 6.82 11.07 10.14
CA LEU A 468 6.89 12.34 10.87
C LEU A 468 5.58 13.15 10.75
N SER A 469 4.99 13.24 9.55
CA SER A 469 3.73 13.94 9.33
C SER A 469 2.55 13.28 10.05
N ASN A 470 2.46 11.95 10.01
CA ASN A 470 1.46 11.17 10.72
C ASN A 470 1.56 11.36 12.24
N PHE A 471 2.79 11.31 12.79
CA PHE A 471 3.01 11.58 14.20
C PHE A 471 2.57 12.98 14.61
N LEU A 472 2.97 14.01 13.87
CA LEU A 472 2.58 15.39 14.17
C LEU A 472 1.06 15.59 14.12
N SER A 473 0.40 14.94 13.15
CA SER A 473 -1.07 14.99 13.01
C SER A 473 -1.82 14.30 14.16
N SER A 474 -1.25 13.24 14.75
CA SER A 474 -1.86 12.52 15.88
C SER A 474 -1.64 13.21 17.23
N LEU A 475 -0.63 14.10 17.35
CA LEU A 475 -0.28 14.76 18.63
C LEU A 475 -1.44 15.46 19.32
N PRO A 476 -2.28 16.29 18.66
CA PRO A 476 -3.38 16.99 19.32
C PRO A 476 -4.37 16.03 19.99
N PHE A 477 -4.69 14.92 19.33
CA PHE A 477 -5.60 13.90 19.85
C PHE A 477 -4.98 13.18 21.05
N THR A 478 -3.72 12.77 20.96
CA THR A 478 -3.03 12.05 22.05
C THR A 478 -2.81 12.95 23.26
N ILE A 479 -2.50 14.23 23.07
CA ILE A 479 -2.41 15.23 24.16
C ILE A 479 -3.79 15.38 24.82
N PHE A 480 -4.85 15.57 24.04
CA PHE A 480 -6.20 15.70 24.58
C PHE A 480 -6.63 14.48 25.39
N ILE A 481 -6.40 13.27 24.87
CA ILE A 481 -6.71 12.01 25.54
C ILE A 481 -5.95 11.92 26.87
N SER A 482 -4.63 12.12 26.87
CA SER A 482 -3.79 11.96 28.05
C SER A 482 -4.11 12.98 29.15
N PHE A 483 -4.38 14.24 28.79
CA PHE A 483 -4.70 15.26 29.76
C PHE A 483 -6.13 15.14 30.30
N SER A 484 -7.13 14.85 29.45
CA SER A 484 -8.52 14.68 29.89
C SER A 484 -8.67 13.43 30.77
N SER A 485 -8.29 12.26 30.28
CA SER A 485 -8.41 11.01 31.05
C SER A 485 -7.49 10.97 32.27
N GLY A 486 -6.27 11.49 32.13
CA GLY A 486 -5.31 11.58 33.23
C GLY A 486 -5.79 12.49 34.37
N SER A 487 -6.33 13.67 34.04
CA SER A 487 -6.85 14.60 35.06
C SER A 487 -8.09 14.04 35.79
N ILE A 488 -8.99 13.37 35.07
CA ILE A 488 -10.15 12.72 35.65
C ILE A 488 -9.72 11.62 36.64
N LEU A 489 -8.88 10.71 36.19
CA LEU A 489 -8.40 9.59 37.01
C LEU A 489 -7.64 10.10 38.24
N TYR A 490 -6.69 11.02 38.04
CA TYR A 490 -5.86 11.59 39.10
C TYR A 490 -6.68 12.24 40.20
N SER A 491 -7.69 13.04 39.81
CA SER A 491 -8.55 13.78 40.73
C SER A 491 -9.50 12.88 41.52
N MET A 492 -10.04 11.82 40.89
CA MET A 492 -10.97 10.89 41.52
C MET A 492 -10.28 9.94 42.50
N VAL A 493 -9.13 9.42 42.15
CA VAL A 493 -8.32 8.52 42.96
C VAL A 493 -7.65 9.28 44.14
N LYS A 494 -7.53 10.58 44.04
CA LYS A 494 -6.83 11.47 45.00
C LYS A 494 -5.38 11.02 45.21
N PHE A 495 -4.62 10.94 44.14
CA PHE A 495 -3.17 10.73 44.19
C PHE A 495 -2.47 11.86 44.94
N HIS A 496 -1.14 11.89 44.97
CA HIS A 496 -0.36 12.87 45.67
C HIS A 496 -0.80 14.33 45.34
N PRO A 497 -1.18 15.15 46.33
CA PRO A 497 -1.68 16.50 46.08
C PRO A 497 -0.61 17.38 45.46
N GLY A 498 -0.97 18.17 44.43
CA GLY A 498 -0.10 19.15 43.81
C GLY A 498 -0.19 19.14 42.28
N PHE A 499 -0.28 20.34 41.70
CA PHE A 499 -0.37 20.50 40.25
C PHE A 499 0.82 19.93 39.47
N SER A 500 2.03 20.03 40.03
CA SER A 500 3.25 19.43 39.44
C SER A 500 3.18 17.91 39.33
N HIS A 501 2.54 17.25 40.30
CA HIS A 501 2.36 15.79 40.28
C HIS A 501 1.30 15.37 39.25
N LEU A 502 0.19 16.12 39.13
CA LEU A 502 -0.82 15.94 38.09
C LEU A 502 -0.21 16.12 36.69
N LEU A 503 0.54 17.21 36.51
CA LEU A 503 1.17 17.49 35.21
C LEU A 503 2.16 16.40 34.81
N TYR A 504 2.98 15.92 35.74
CA TYR A 504 3.88 14.81 35.50
C TYR A 504 3.13 13.54 35.09
N PHE A 505 2.05 13.20 35.80
CA PHE A 505 1.21 12.05 35.49
C PHE A 505 0.65 12.11 34.06
N CYS A 506 0.10 13.25 33.65
CA CYS A 506 -0.42 13.45 32.30
C CYS A 506 0.69 13.35 31.23
N ILE A 507 1.88 13.88 31.50
CA ILE A 507 3.03 13.79 30.58
C ILE A 507 3.50 12.33 30.47
N ASN A 508 3.60 11.62 31.58
CA ASN A 508 3.98 10.21 31.59
C ASN A 508 2.98 9.35 30.81
N LEU A 509 1.68 9.61 30.99
CA LEU A 509 0.61 8.95 30.27
C LEU A 509 0.67 9.26 28.76
N PHE A 510 0.93 10.51 28.37
CA PHE A 510 1.11 10.92 26.99
C PHE A 510 2.23 10.14 26.28
N PHE A 511 3.42 10.05 26.90
CA PHE A 511 4.52 9.31 26.31
C PHE A 511 4.23 7.80 26.27
N SER A 512 3.62 7.24 27.29
CA SER A 512 3.26 5.81 27.34
C SER A 512 2.27 5.44 26.24
N ILE A 513 1.23 6.24 26.00
CA ILE A 513 0.28 6.06 24.89
C ILE A 513 0.99 6.18 23.54
N SER A 514 1.84 7.20 23.36
CA SER A 514 2.55 7.45 22.11
C SER A 514 3.53 6.31 21.75
N VAL A 515 4.20 5.72 22.76
CA VAL A 515 5.09 4.57 22.55
C VAL A 515 4.29 3.33 22.20
N SER A 516 3.16 3.09 22.88
CA SER A 516 2.26 1.97 22.58
C SER A 516 1.73 2.05 21.15
N GLU A 517 1.29 3.23 20.70
CA GLU A 517 0.88 3.44 19.31
C GLU A 517 2.01 3.15 18.33
N ALA A 518 3.21 3.67 18.59
CA ALA A 518 4.35 3.42 17.72
C ALA A 518 4.68 1.93 17.61
N CYS A 519 4.55 1.18 18.71
CA CYS A 519 4.74 -0.26 18.76
C CYS A 519 3.67 -1.00 17.92
N VAL A 520 2.40 -0.60 18.02
CA VAL A 520 1.28 -1.13 17.20
C VAL A 520 1.52 -0.84 15.72
N PHE A 521 1.99 0.36 15.35
CA PHE A 521 2.34 0.72 13.97
C PHE A 521 3.46 -0.17 13.40
N VAL A 522 4.51 -0.43 14.18
CA VAL A 522 5.59 -1.36 13.78
C VAL A 522 5.01 -2.75 13.51
N THR A 523 4.14 -3.25 14.38
CA THR A 523 3.49 -4.55 14.21
C THR A 523 2.62 -4.59 12.95
N ALA A 524 1.82 -3.55 12.70
CA ALA A 524 1.00 -3.39 11.49
C ALA A 524 1.85 -3.28 10.21
N SER A 525 3.04 -2.67 10.30
CA SER A 525 3.95 -2.57 9.16
C SER A 525 4.50 -3.94 8.73
N LEU A 526 4.70 -4.87 9.66
CA LEU A 526 5.24 -6.20 9.41
C LEU A 526 4.18 -7.17 8.88
N ILE A 527 2.95 -7.12 9.44
CA ILE A 527 1.88 -8.07 9.17
C ILE A 527 0.75 -7.37 8.42
N SER A 528 0.52 -7.76 7.16
CA SER A 528 -0.47 -7.10 6.29
C SER A 528 -1.93 -7.51 6.55
N ASN A 529 -2.16 -8.69 7.15
CA ASN A 529 -3.51 -9.18 7.46
C ASN A 529 -3.96 -8.66 8.83
N PRO A 530 -5.20 -8.12 8.97
CA PRO A 530 -5.65 -7.48 10.21
C PRO A 530 -5.72 -8.43 11.40
N LEU A 531 -6.27 -9.63 11.27
CA LEU A 531 -6.42 -10.57 12.38
C LEU A 531 -5.09 -11.05 12.99
N PRO A 532 -4.10 -11.56 12.21
CA PRO A 532 -2.79 -11.89 12.75
C PRO A 532 -2.05 -10.68 13.32
N ALA A 533 -2.22 -9.50 12.73
CA ALA A 533 -1.60 -8.27 13.22
C ALA A 533 -2.15 -7.86 14.58
N MET A 534 -3.47 -7.98 14.80
CA MET A 534 -4.11 -7.76 16.11
C MET A 534 -3.58 -8.74 17.15
N GLY A 535 -3.53 -10.03 16.83
CA GLY A 535 -2.98 -11.05 17.74
C GLY A 535 -1.53 -10.77 18.13
N ALA A 536 -0.69 -10.37 17.18
CA ALA A 536 0.69 -10.00 17.42
C ALA A 536 0.81 -8.73 18.28
N ALA A 537 -0.01 -7.70 18.01
CA ALA A 537 -0.02 -6.46 18.78
C ALA A 537 -0.46 -6.71 20.23
N ILE A 538 -1.49 -7.53 20.45
CA ILE A 538 -1.91 -7.97 21.80
C ILE A 538 -0.75 -8.69 22.49
N GLY A 539 -0.12 -9.66 21.83
CA GLY A 539 1.01 -10.41 22.39
C GLY A 539 2.17 -9.51 22.83
N VAL A 540 2.55 -8.53 22.00
CA VAL A 540 3.59 -7.55 22.32
C VAL A 540 3.17 -6.67 23.50
N THR A 541 1.92 -6.21 23.55
CA THR A 541 1.41 -5.38 24.67
C THR A 541 1.39 -6.17 25.97
N VAL A 542 0.95 -7.43 25.94
CA VAL A 542 0.98 -8.31 27.12
C VAL A 542 2.41 -8.54 27.61
N LEU A 543 3.38 -8.78 26.73
CA LEU A 543 4.79 -8.92 27.10
C LEU A 543 5.33 -7.65 27.78
N ASN A 544 4.98 -6.47 27.27
CA ASN A 544 5.34 -5.19 27.90
C ASN A 544 4.73 -5.05 29.31
N LEU A 545 3.46 -5.43 29.48
CA LEU A 545 2.78 -5.39 30.77
C LEU A 545 3.39 -6.39 31.76
N MET A 546 3.69 -7.62 31.33
CA MET A 546 4.31 -8.64 32.16
C MET A 546 5.71 -8.24 32.69
N ALA A 547 6.40 -7.38 31.97
CA ALA A 547 7.69 -6.83 32.40
C ALA A 547 7.57 -5.66 33.39
N SER A 548 6.35 -5.19 33.69
CA SER A 548 6.10 -4.08 34.60
C SER A 548 6.10 -4.55 36.07
N MET A 549 6.42 -3.62 36.98
CA MET A 549 6.46 -3.86 38.44
C MET A 549 5.08 -4.13 39.03
N VAL A 550 4.01 -3.77 38.32
CA VAL A 550 2.63 -4.00 38.77
C VAL A 550 2.31 -5.49 38.85
N ILE A 551 2.86 -6.27 37.92
CA ILE A 551 2.64 -7.74 37.91
C ILE A 551 3.54 -8.42 38.94
N ARG A 552 4.82 -8.03 38.96
CA ARG A 552 5.80 -8.60 39.92
C ARG A 552 6.86 -7.58 40.28
N PRO A 553 7.12 -7.34 41.61
CA PRO A 553 8.16 -6.44 42.05
C PRO A 553 9.54 -6.80 41.46
N LEU A 554 10.38 -5.80 41.21
CA LEU A 554 11.70 -6.00 40.59
C LEU A 554 12.62 -6.99 41.33
N PRO A 555 12.66 -7.03 42.67
CA PRO A 555 13.52 -7.98 43.39
C PRO A 555 13.19 -9.45 43.06
N ASP A 556 11.89 -9.74 42.88
CA ASP A 556 11.37 -11.10 42.64
C ASP A 556 11.36 -11.50 41.17
N THR A 557 11.63 -10.55 40.28
CA THR A 557 11.58 -10.78 38.84
C THR A 557 12.81 -11.56 38.37
N PRO A 558 12.63 -12.68 37.57
CA PRO A 558 13.75 -13.45 37.05
C PRO A 558 14.73 -12.60 36.23
N LYS A 559 16.06 -12.73 36.52
CA LYS A 559 17.07 -11.81 35.97
C LYS A 559 17.33 -11.98 34.48
N ILE A 560 17.33 -13.21 33.96
CA ILE A 560 17.90 -13.56 32.65
C ILE A 560 17.11 -12.98 31.47
N PHE A 561 15.79 -12.93 31.48
CA PHE A 561 14.97 -12.45 30.38
C PHE A 561 14.09 -11.28 30.81
N TRP A 562 13.37 -11.42 31.91
CA TRP A 562 12.35 -10.47 32.35
C TRP A 562 12.95 -9.17 32.89
N ARG A 563 13.99 -9.26 33.74
CA ARG A 563 14.66 -8.07 34.31
C ARG A 563 15.68 -7.49 33.31
N TYR A 564 16.45 -8.35 32.65
CA TYR A 564 17.44 -7.98 31.63
C TYR A 564 17.22 -8.85 30.40
N PRO A 565 16.81 -8.33 29.20
CA PRO A 565 16.62 -6.93 28.81
C PRO A 565 15.18 -6.41 28.83
N LEU A 566 14.14 -7.26 29.04
CA LEU A 566 12.76 -6.93 28.71
C LEU A 566 12.20 -5.71 29.46
N SER A 567 12.51 -5.56 30.78
CA SER A 567 12.04 -4.41 31.56
C SER A 567 12.60 -3.06 31.07
N TYR A 568 13.79 -3.06 30.45
CA TYR A 568 14.39 -1.85 29.88
C TYR A 568 13.77 -1.43 28.56
N ILE A 569 13.22 -2.38 27.81
CA ILE A 569 12.55 -2.13 26.52
C ILE A 569 11.06 -1.83 26.73
N SER A 570 10.51 -2.25 27.88
CA SER A 570 9.09 -2.10 28.18
C SER A 570 8.71 -0.67 28.55
N TYR A 571 7.81 -0.08 27.78
CA TYR A 571 7.20 1.21 28.11
C TYR A 571 6.33 1.14 29.38
N ALA A 572 5.70 -0.02 29.65
CA ALA A 572 4.91 -0.21 30.86
C ALA A 572 5.79 -0.22 32.11
N ALA A 573 7.00 -0.78 32.05
CA ALA A 573 7.93 -0.78 33.19
C ALA A 573 8.38 0.65 33.55
N TRP A 574 8.80 1.45 32.55
CA TRP A 574 9.22 2.83 32.81
C TRP A 574 8.05 3.72 33.24
N GLY A 575 6.89 3.57 32.59
CA GLY A 575 5.71 4.35 32.91
C GLY A 575 5.19 4.09 34.32
N THR A 576 5.07 2.81 34.72
CA THR A 576 4.65 2.45 36.10
C THR A 576 5.68 2.89 37.14
N GLN A 577 6.98 2.76 36.85
CA GLN A 577 8.04 3.23 37.75
C GLN A 577 7.94 4.75 37.99
N GLY A 578 7.72 5.51 36.90
CA GLY A 578 7.57 6.96 37.02
C GLY A 578 6.32 7.37 37.79
N ASN A 579 5.18 6.71 37.55
CA ASN A 579 3.93 6.99 38.27
C ASN A 579 4.04 6.68 39.77
N LEU A 580 4.54 5.51 40.13
CA LEU A 580 4.70 5.13 41.53
C LEU A 580 5.66 6.06 42.29
N LYS A 581 6.78 6.47 41.67
CA LYS A 581 7.66 7.50 42.22
C LYS A 581 6.94 8.84 42.40
N ASN A 582 6.14 9.25 41.38
CA ASN A 582 5.41 10.51 41.42
C ASN A 582 4.35 10.55 42.53
N ASP A 583 3.70 9.42 42.79
CA ASP A 583 2.59 9.32 43.71
C ASP A 583 3.05 9.05 45.17
N MET A 584 3.95 8.08 45.38
CA MET A 584 4.28 7.60 46.73
C MET A 584 5.42 8.37 47.44
N MET A 585 6.30 9.07 46.69
CA MET A 585 7.40 9.82 47.30
C MET A 585 6.87 10.89 48.25
N ARG A 586 7.42 10.97 49.44
CA ARG A 586 7.07 11.93 50.53
C ARG A 586 5.65 11.73 51.11
N LEU A 587 4.97 10.61 50.83
CA LEU A 587 3.76 10.24 51.53
C LEU A 587 4.10 9.29 52.68
N GLU A 588 3.29 9.35 53.74
CA GLU A 588 3.36 8.44 54.88
C GLU A 588 2.12 7.54 54.85
N PHE A 589 2.35 6.24 54.95
CA PHE A 589 1.29 5.22 54.96
C PHE A 589 1.20 4.60 56.37
N ASP A 590 -0.01 4.25 56.80
CA ASP A 590 -0.23 3.59 58.06
C ASP A 590 0.36 2.16 58.04
N SER A 591 0.96 1.75 59.16
CA SER A 591 1.52 0.41 59.30
C SER A 591 0.41 -0.64 59.40
N GLU A 592 0.62 -1.85 58.86
CA GLU A 592 -0.29 -2.99 59.04
C GLU A 592 -0.44 -3.42 60.52
N ILE A 593 0.54 -3.11 61.34
CA ILE A 593 0.53 -3.48 62.75
C ILE A 593 0.13 -2.25 63.57
N PRO A 594 -1.00 -2.28 64.29
CA PRO A 594 -1.44 -1.18 65.16
C PRO A 594 -0.35 -0.80 66.18
N GLY A 595 -0.04 0.51 66.29
CA GLY A 595 0.97 1.04 67.22
C GLY A 595 2.42 1.14 66.70
N ARG A 596 2.68 0.75 65.47
CA ARG A 596 3.97 1.04 64.82
C ARG A 596 3.95 2.42 64.14
N PRO A 597 5.14 3.05 64.01
CA PRO A 597 5.25 4.32 63.28
C PRO A 597 4.83 4.14 61.81
N LYS A 598 4.35 5.23 61.20
CA LYS A 598 3.99 5.27 59.77
C LYS A 598 5.18 4.90 58.89
N ILE A 599 4.93 4.23 57.80
CA ILE A 599 5.94 3.80 56.83
C ILE A 599 6.04 4.85 55.75
N THR A 600 7.25 5.34 55.50
CA THR A 600 7.47 6.31 54.41
C THR A 600 7.33 5.63 53.05
N GLY A 601 6.69 6.31 52.07
CA GLY A 601 6.55 5.80 50.72
C GLY A 601 7.89 5.46 50.05
N GLU A 602 8.96 6.18 50.40
CA GLU A 602 10.32 5.89 49.93
C GLU A 602 10.82 4.51 50.38
N SER A 603 10.51 4.12 51.62
CA SER A 603 10.88 2.80 52.14
C SER A 603 10.10 1.67 51.42
N ILE A 604 8.83 1.92 51.08
CA ILE A 604 8.01 0.98 50.32
C ILE A 604 8.56 0.81 48.90
N LEU A 605 8.83 1.91 48.19
CA LEU A 605 9.38 1.89 46.85
C LEU A 605 10.73 1.15 46.78
N LYS A 606 11.57 1.34 47.80
CA LYS A 606 12.90 0.68 47.89
C LYS A 606 12.81 -0.78 48.27
N ASN A 607 12.06 -1.10 49.32
CA ASN A 607 12.06 -2.45 49.91
C ASN A 607 11.08 -3.41 49.23
N THR A 608 9.87 -2.94 48.91
CA THR A 608 8.85 -3.78 48.28
C THR A 608 9.03 -3.84 46.76
N TYR A 609 9.22 -2.69 46.09
CA TYR A 609 9.34 -2.64 44.66
C TYR A 609 10.77 -2.73 44.12
N GLY A 610 11.79 -2.57 44.99
CA GLY A 610 13.21 -2.65 44.61
C GLY A 610 13.67 -1.52 43.72
N MET A 611 13.00 -0.35 43.78
CA MET A 611 13.31 0.78 42.93
C MET A 611 14.56 1.52 43.39
N ASN A 612 15.34 1.99 42.45
CA ASN A 612 16.45 2.88 42.72
C ASN A 612 15.94 4.33 42.79
N LEU A 613 15.99 4.93 43.98
CA LEU A 613 15.52 6.29 44.24
C LEU A 613 16.60 7.35 44.02
N THR A 614 17.84 6.97 43.70
CA THR A 614 18.91 7.94 43.41
C THR A 614 18.65 8.74 42.15
N TYR A 615 17.84 8.21 41.23
CA TYR A 615 17.48 8.87 39.98
C TYR A 615 16.10 9.53 40.06
N SER A 616 16.02 10.75 39.49
CA SER A 616 14.78 11.51 39.41
C SER A 616 13.72 10.80 38.53
N LYS A 617 12.43 10.97 38.89
CA LYS A 617 11.28 10.49 38.07
C LYS A 617 11.32 10.98 36.62
N TRP A 618 11.97 12.10 36.32
CA TRP A 618 12.12 12.62 34.95
C TRP A 618 13.00 11.74 34.06
N LEU A 619 13.87 10.91 34.64
CA LEU A 619 14.63 9.93 33.87
C LEU A 619 13.71 8.86 33.29
N ASP A 620 12.65 8.47 33.99
CA ASP A 620 11.67 7.49 33.52
C ASP A 620 10.92 8.04 32.28
N VAL A 621 10.54 9.32 32.28
CA VAL A 621 9.95 10.01 31.11
C VAL A 621 10.96 10.15 29.96
N SER A 622 12.22 10.44 30.28
CA SER A 622 13.29 10.50 29.26
C SER A 622 13.50 9.14 28.58
N ALA A 623 13.42 8.05 29.35
CA ALA A 623 13.49 6.70 28.80
C ALA A 623 12.30 6.41 27.85
N LEU A 624 11.08 6.81 28.22
CA LEU A 624 9.92 6.72 27.34
C LEU A 624 10.09 7.52 26.06
N PHE A 625 10.64 8.73 26.15
CA PHE A 625 10.94 9.54 24.96
C PHE A 625 11.97 8.87 24.05
N CYS A 626 13.03 8.30 24.59
CA CYS A 626 14.03 7.53 23.83
C CYS A 626 13.41 6.31 23.16
N LEU A 627 12.52 5.58 23.87
CA LEU A 627 11.78 4.45 23.30
C LEU A 627 10.85 4.89 22.16
N LEU A 628 10.15 6.03 22.31
CA LEU A 628 9.32 6.59 21.26
C LEU A 628 10.13 6.84 19.98
N LEU A 629 11.28 7.50 20.10
CA LEU A 629 12.17 7.74 18.98
C LEU A 629 12.67 6.44 18.36
N ALA A 630 13.07 5.48 19.18
CA ALA A 630 13.54 4.18 18.71
C ALA A 630 12.45 3.42 17.91
N TYR A 631 11.20 3.38 18.39
CA TYR A 631 10.10 2.75 17.67
C TYR A 631 9.73 3.50 16.39
N ARG A 632 9.82 4.85 16.36
CA ARG A 632 9.57 5.63 15.13
C ARG A 632 10.66 5.39 14.08
N VAL A 633 11.92 5.31 14.48
CA VAL A 633 13.03 4.93 13.58
C VAL A 633 12.85 3.50 13.08
N LEU A 634 12.49 2.57 13.97
CA LEU A 634 12.20 1.19 13.59
C LEU A 634 11.03 1.10 12.59
N LEU A 635 10.00 1.94 12.76
CA LEU A 635 8.88 2.01 11.82
C LEU A 635 9.35 2.46 10.42
N VAL A 636 10.16 3.51 10.32
CA VAL A 636 10.74 3.94 9.03
C VAL A 636 11.54 2.80 8.41
N PHE A 637 12.35 2.11 9.21
CA PHE A 637 13.14 0.98 8.74
C PHE A 637 12.27 -0.18 8.26
N THR A 638 11.24 -0.58 9.01
CA THR A 638 10.33 -1.67 8.62
C THR A 638 9.54 -1.33 7.35
N LEU A 639 9.08 -0.10 7.21
CA LEU A 639 8.40 0.36 5.99
C LEU A 639 9.35 0.34 4.78
N HIS A 640 10.62 0.74 4.96
CA HIS A 640 11.61 0.74 3.90
C HIS A 640 11.97 -0.68 3.44
N TYR A 641 12.16 -1.61 4.37
CA TYR A 641 12.63 -2.97 4.09
C TYR A 641 11.50 -4.00 4.01
N LYS A 642 10.23 -3.61 4.15
CA LYS A 642 9.09 -4.55 4.15
C LYS A 642 9.12 -5.53 2.98
N GLN A 643 9.44 -5.08 1.78
CA GLN A 643 9.50 -5.94 0.60
C GLN A 643 10.60 -7.02 0.72
N ARG A 644 11.69 -6.71 1.42
CA ARG A 644 12.79 -7.66 1.66
C ARG A 644 12.52 -8.58 2.85
N ILE A 645 11.80 -8.11 3.87
CA ILE A 645 11.52 -8.84 5.12
C ILE A 645 10.28 -9.75 4.97
N SER A 646 9.27 -9.36 4.20
CA SER A 646 8.03 -10.14 4.04
C SER A 646 8.24 -11.49 3.36
N THR A 647 9.30 -11.66 2.59
CA THR A 647 9.60 -12.88 1.86
C THR A 647 9.89 -14.12 2.73
N PRO A 648 10.64 -14.05 3.83
CA PRO A 648 10.81 -15.21 4.72
C PRO A 648 9.54 -15.51 5.54
N LEU A 649 8.77 -14.50 5.95
CA LEU A 649 7.54 -14.69 6.74
C LEU A 649 6.38 -15.30 5.93
N GLN A 650 6.24 -14.94 4.66
CA GLN A 650 5.26 -15.56 3.76
C GLN A 650 5.58 -17.02 3.42
N ARG A 651 6.85 -17.46 3.58
CA ARG A 651 7.23 -18.87 3.46
C ARG A 651 6.74 -19.72 4.63
N ILE A 652 6.59 -19.14 5.82
CA ILE A 652 6.09 -19.83 7.02
C ILE A 652 4.56 -20.00 6.93
N TYR A 653 3.86 -19.10 6.24
CA TYR A 653 2.42 -19.18 5.98
C TYR A 653 2.17 -19.22 4.45
N PRO A 654 2.28 -20.37 3.80
CA PRO A 654 1.84 -20.48 2.41
C PRO A 654 0.33 -20.19 2.40
N ARG A 655 -0.11 -19.26 1.54
CA ARG A 655 -1.52 -19.09 1.23
C ARG A 655 -2.07 -20.46 0.83
N ARG A 656 -2.71 -21.17 1.75
CA ARG A 656 -3.58 -22.29 1.40
C ARG A 656 -4.69 -21.67 0.56
N GLY A 657 -4.61 -21.86 -0.76
CA GLY A 657 -5.72 -21.61 -1.64
C GLY A 657 -6.92 -22.32 -1.04
N LEU A 658 -7.99 -21.57 -0.79
CA LEU A 658 -9.29 -22.16 -0.48
C LEU A 658 -9.58 -23.19 -1.57
N LYS A 659 -9.41 -24.47 -1.25
CA LYS A 659 -9.96 -25.53 -2.08
C LYS A 659 -11.47 -25.27 -2.12
N PRO A 660 -12.08 -25.27 -3.31
CA PRO A 660 -13.53 -25.14 -3.37
C PRO A 660 -14.13 -26.25 -2.50
N THR A 661 -14.88 -25.86 -1.50
CA THR A 661 -15.71 -26.75 -0.69
C THR A 661 -16.59 -27.54 -1.63
N LYS A 662 -16.39 -28.86 -1.67
CA LYS A 662 -17.35 -29.77 -2.31
C LYS A 662 -18.68 -29.54 -1.63
N ILE A 663 -19.64 -29.02 -2.37
CA ILE A 663 -21.04 -28.97 -1.97
C ILE A 663 -21.49 -30.43 -1.82
N PRO A 664 -22.02 -30.88 -0.67
CA PRO A 664 -22.60 -32.19 -0.56
C PRO A 664 -23.80 -32.25 -1.51
N GLN A 665 -23.82 -33.22 -2.37
CA GLN A 665 -25.01 -33.59 -3.13
C GLN A 665 -26.08 -34.07 -2.14
N ALA A 666 -27.20 -33.33 -2.06
CA ALA A 666 -28.46 -33.83 -1.55
C ALA A 666 -29.39 -34.09 -2.74
#